data_145be427e70ef58a9dbc70ebfd8e41e7
#
_entry.id   145be427e70ef58a9dbc70ebfd8e41e7
#
_cell.length_a   1.000
_cell.length_b   1.000
_cell.length_c   1.000
_cell.angle_alpha   90.00
_cell.angle_beta   90.00
_cell.angle_gamma   90.00
#
_symmetry.space_group_name_H-M   'P 1'
#
loop_
_entity.id
_entity.type
_entity.pdbx_description
1 polymer ?
#
loop_
_entity_poly.entity_id
_entity_poly.type
_entity_poly.pdbx_seq_one_letter_code
_entity_poly.pdbx_strand_id
1 'polypeptide(L)'
;MAQRIFLTLALTGALGASNFVQPAWAQVGPASEDASTEVEAKPINEIVVFGRALNLIGDASSGSEGVVGYSDFEQRPLARVGELVEVIPGLVATQHSGIGKANQYFLRGFNLDHGTDFAAFVDGTPINFRTHGHGQGYLDLNFIIPELTERIDFRKGPYFADVGDFTAAATAAFKTYDALPTNIAQVSIGENGFRRGLVATSVKAGGGDLLLAGETVFFDSPFVLDENLEKYNAFLKYSRSTGAADWRISLSAYDAQWTSTDQVPLRAIENGTISRLGFIDPDLGGETTRIALNGGVDVGNWSANAYAIYYDFSLFSNFTYFANDPVNGDEFEQRDERVTLGGNVKYSKPFDLAGTPATLRLGSDLRYDNIFDIGLFNTAGRQRLSTVRNDDVTEFSIGGFAEVEVALTDRLRASAGLRGDFFNFNVGSSIDVNSGDGSDGIVTPTAGLAWRAANNVELYANYGQGFHSNDVRGASITLDPISLTPADPVDVLVRAEGAEIGARFETDTFNATIVGFWLELDSELVFVGDAGTTEPNDGSRRFGVEFNAFWRPTDWLIFDATAAYTDARFANADANADRIPQAVENVFGAGVSVEPVRDLTATVRLRRFGEAPLIEDGSVFSEPTTIVNLGLYKDLGPVRLSLDILNLLDSEDADITYFFESQLPGEPSPVEDIHLHPVEPRQLRGTLTIAL
;
A
#
# COMPACT_ATOMS: atom_id res chain seq x y z
N MET A 1 -4.78 33.87 0.60
CA MET A 1 -3.47 34.44 0.21
C MET A 1 -2.43 33.93 1.22
N ALA A 2 -2.09 32.66 1.12
CA ALA A 2 -1.10 32.00 1.99
C ALA A 2 0.30 32.13 1.35
N GLN A 3 1.23 32.68 2.10
CA GLN A 3 2.60 32.86 1.65
C GLN A 3 3.28 31.50 1.56
N ARG A 4 3.67 31.12 0.35
CA ARG A 4 4.58 29.98 0.10
C ARG A 4 5.94 30.28 0.74
N ILE A 5 6.31 29.52 1.75
CA ILE A 5 7.66 29.54 2.34
C ILE A 5 8.53 28.57 1.53
N PHE A 6 9.28 29.09 0.57
CA PHE A 6 10.37 28.36 -0.05
C PHE A 6 11.55 28.27 0.94
N LEU A 7 11.84 27.08 1.45
CA LEU A 7 13.02 26.82 2.26
C LEU A 7 14.23 26.64 1.33
N THR A 8 14.95 27.74 1.08
CA THR A 8 16.25 27.69 0.43
C THR A 8 17.29 27.29 1.47
N LEU A 9 17.72 26.01 1.48
CA LEU A 9 18.84 25.57 2.31
C LEU A 9 20.16 26.02 1.66
N ALA A 10 20.74 27.14 2.14
CA ALA A 10 22.10 27.50 1.89
C ALA A 10 23.00 26.76 2.89
N LEU A 11 23.80 25.81 2.40
CA LEU A 11 24.91 25.22 3.17
C LEU A 11 26.06 26.24 3.29
N THR A 12 26.22 26.86 4.46
CA THR A 12 27.47 27.44 4.87
C THR A 12 27.99 26.72 6.10
N GLY A 13 29.13 26.04 5.94
CA GLY A 13 29.77 25.29 6.99
C GLY A 13 30.40 26.18 8.07
N ALA A 14 30.35 25.69 9.30
CA ALA A 14 31.25 26.10 10.38
C ALA A 14 31.66 24.86 11.18
N LEU A 15 32.92 24.47 11.03
CA LEU A 15 33.62 23.50 11.86
C LEU A 15 33.91 24.14 13.22
N GLY A 16 33.31 23.57 14.28
CA GLY A 16 33.65 23.83 15.65
C GLY A 16 34.05 22.55 16.36
N ALA A 17 35.33 22.33 16.59
CA ALA A 17 35.85 21.21 17.35
C ALA A 17 35.55 21.41 18.86
N SER A 18 34.92 20.44 19.51
CA SER A 18 34.94 20.32 20.96
C SER A 18 35.29 18.90 21.36
N ASN A 19 36.39 18.78 22.09
CA ASN A 19 36.93 17.57 22.70
C ASN A 19 35.97 16.99 23.73
N PHE A 20 35.63 15.71 23.60
CA PHE A 20 35.07 14.91 24.68
C PHE A 20 36.01 13.79 25.09
N VAL A 21 36.28 13.75 26.37
CA VAL A 21 37.17 12.86 27.11
C VAL A 21 36.61 11.44 27.11
N GLN A 22 37.44 10.45 26.75
CA GLN A 22 37.16 9.01 26.91
C GLN A 22 37.39 8.56 28.36
N PRO A 23 36.53 7.71 28.95
CA PRO A 23 36.90 6.87 30.09
C PRO A 23 37.41 5.51 29.59
N ALA A 24 38.59 5.14 30.08
CA ALA A 24 39.21 3.83 29.89
C ALA A 24 38.52 2.77 30.74
N TRP A 25 38.16 1.62 30.12
CA TRP A 25 37.92 0.37 30.87
C TRP A 25 38.68 -0.81 30.24
N ALA A 26 39.19 -1.62 31.13
CA ALA A 26 40.22 -2.60 31.05
C ALA A 26 40.08 -3.74 30.02
N GLN A 27 41.27 -4.15 29.49
CA GLN A 27 41.50 -5.40 28.79
C GLN A 27 41.32 -6.60 29.72
N VAL A 28 40.60 -7.61 29.26
CA VAL A 28 40.66 -8.99 29.78
C VAL A 28 41.05 -9.91 28.61
N GLY A 29 42.11 -10.68 28.81
CA GLY A 29 42.73 -11.54 27.84
C GLY A 29 41.97 -12.88 27.58
N PRO A 30 42.45 -13.72 26.65
CA PRO A 30 41.66 -14.75 25.99
C PRO A 30 41.46 -16.00 26.84
N ALA A 31 40.29 -16.58 26.84
CA ALA A 31 39.98 -17.93 27.32
C ALA A 31 39.50 -18.81 26.17
N SER A 32 39.98 -20.03 26.23
CA SER A 32 40.02 -21.18 25.35
C SER A 32 38.71 -21.56 24.62
N GLU A 33 38.91 -22.05 23.40
CA GLU A 33 37.97 -22.78 22.56
C GLU A 33 37.33 -23.97 23.27
N ASP A 34 36.00 -24.02 23.22
CA ASP A 34 35.25 -25.27 23.31
C ASP A 34 34.15 -25.27 22.23
N ALA A 35 34.15 -26.31 21.41
CA ALA A 35 33.31 -26.44 20.23
C ALA A 35 31.86 -26.73 20.63
N SER A 36 31.01 -25.72 20.62
CA SER A 36 29.57 -25.89 20.49
C SER A 36 29.16 -25.49 19.08
N THR A 37 28.54 -26.41 18.36
CA THR A 37 27.90 -26.15 17.07
C THR A 37 26.80 -25.12 17.26
N GLU A 38 27.15 -23.83 17.14
CA GLU A 38 26.20 -22.75 16.93
C GLU A 38 25.57 -22.95 15.55
N VAL A 39 24.27 -23.14 15.53
CA VAL A 39 23.49 -22.89 14.34
C VAL A 39 23.51 -21.36 14.19
N GLU A 40 24.46 -20.85 13.41
CA GLU A 40 24.49 -19.44 12.99
C GLU A 40 23.17 -19.15 12.27
N ALA A 41 22.32 -18.32 12.87
CA ALA A 41 21.32 -17.59 12.13
C ALA A 41 22.09 -16.73 11.11
N LYS A 42 22.08 -17.12 9.84
CA LYS A 42 22.70 -16.35 8.76
C LYS A 42 22.11 -14.94 8.79
N PRO A 43 22.91 -13.89 8.92
CA PRO A 43 22.43 -12.55 8.66
C PRO A 43 22.01 -12.52 7.19
N ILE A 44 20.76 -12.10 6.93
CA ILE A 44 20.25 -11.82 5.58
C ILE A 44 20.94 -10.54 5.09
N ASN A 45 22.19 -10.64 4.72
CA ASN A 45 23.02 -9.58 4.12
C ASN A 45 23.54 -10.03 2.75
N GLU A 46 22.79 -10.85 2.03
CA GLU A 46 23.05 -11.10 0.62
C GLU A 46 22.29 -10.04 -0.19
N ILE A 47 22.97 -9.41 -1.15
CA ILE A 47 22.33 -8.54 -2.15
C ILE A 47 21.30 -9.43 -2.84
N VAL A 48 20.01 -9.18 -2.54
CA VAL A 48 18.89 -9.95 -3.10
C VAL A 48 18.76 -9.54 -4.56
N VAL A 49 19.35 -10.31 -5.45
CA VAL A 49 19.27 -10.05 -6.89
C VAL A 49 17.84 -10.25 -7.38
N PHE A 50 17.16 -11.32 -6.92
CA PHE A 50 15.74 -11.59 -7.14
C PHE A 50 15.11 -12.11 -5.85
N GLY A 51 14.22 -11.33 -5.23
CA GLY A 51 13.52 -11.75 -4.01
C GLY A 51 12.65 -12.99 -4.22
N ARG A 52 12.05 -13.10 -5.41
CA ARG A 52 11.24 -14.26 -5.79
C ARG A 52 12.06 -15.55 -6.00
N ALA A 53 13.37 -15.47 -6.14
CA ALA A 53 14.27 -16.62 -6.24
C ALA A 53 14.80 -17.08 -4.87
N LEU A 54 14.48 -16.38 -3.77
CA LEU A 54 14.85 -16.81 -2.43
C LEU A 54 14.18 -18.13 -2.08
N ASN A 55 14.92 -19.02 -1.43
CA ASN A 55 14.38 -20.26 -0.85
C ASN A 55 13.81 -19.91 0.53
N LEU A 56 12.48 -19.98 0.66
CA LEU A 56 11.75 -19.72 1.89
C LEU A 56 11.29 -21.00 2.61
N ILE A 57 11.60 -22.19 2.05
CA ILE A 57 11.32 -23.48 2.69
C ILE A 57 12.13 -23.61 3.98
N GLY A 58 11.44 -23.77 5.11
CA GLY A 58 12.04 -23.82 6.44
C GLY A 58 12.02 -22.47 7.17
N ASP A 59 11.81 -21.36 6.48
CA ASP A 59 11.77 -20.01 7.06
C ASP A 59 10.35 -19.42 7.04
N ALA A 60 9.61 -19.58 5.92
CA ALA A 60 8.23 -19.09 5.80
C ALA A 60 7.28 -19.80 6.77
N SER A 61 6.35 -19.05 7.35
CA SER A 61 5.29 -19.57 8.21
C SER A 61 3.96 -19.79 7.46
N SER A 62 3.84 -19.28 6.23
CA SER A 62 2.66 -19.32 5.39
C SER A 62 2.99 -19.51 3.92
N GLY A 63 2.08 -20.15 3.17
CA GLY A 63 2.11 -20.17 1.70
C GLY A 63 1.85 -18.80 1.09
N SER A 64 1.20 -17.92 1.85
CA SER A 64 0.77 -16.58 1.45
C SER A 64 1.79 -15.47 1.76
N GLU A 65 3.02 -15.79 2.16
CA GLU A 65 4.09 -14.81 2.35
C GLU A 65 5.18 -14.94 1.31
N GLY A 66 5.85 -13.81 1.05
CA GLY A 66 6.96 -13.77 0.11
C GLY A 66 7.77 -12.48 0.18
N VAL A 67 8.85 -12.48 -0.58
CA VAL A 67 9.78 -11.36 -0.72
C VAL A 67 9.92 -11.02 -2.20
N VAL A 68 9.91 -9.73 -2.53
CA VAL A 68 10.17 -9.19 -3.87
C VAL A 68 11.33 -8.22 -3.76
N GLY A 69 12.45 -8.50 -4.40
CA GLY A 69 13.61 -7.62 -4.43
C GLY A 69 13.53 -6.57 -5.53
N TYR A 70 14.39 -5.55 -5.47
CA TYR A 70 14.44 -4.50 -6.51
C TYR A 70 14.58 -5.07 -7.92
N SER A 71 15.41 -6.09 -8.11
CA SER A 71 15.61 -6.75 -9.40
C SER A 71 14.38 -7.46 -9.97
N ASP A 72 13.36 -7.74 -9.15
CA ASP A 72 12.08 -8.31 -9.61
C ASP A 72 11.19 -7.26 -10.28
N PHE A 73 11.41 -5.96 -10.02
CA PHE A 73 10.57 -4.89 -10.54
C PHE A 73 11.31 -3.72 -11.21
N GLU A 74 12.65 -3.64 -11.16
CA GLU A 74 13.42 -2.57 -11.80
C GLU A 74 13.22 -2.48 -13.33
N GLN A 75 12.85 -3.59 -13.95
CA GLN A 75 12.56 -3.71 -15.38
C GLN A 75 11.07 -4.00 -15.63
N ARG A 76 10.20 -3.57 -14.72
CA ARG A 76 8.75 -3.64 -14.88
C ARG A 76 8.21 -2.27 -15.27
N PRO A 77 7.65 -2.11 -16.50
CA PRO A 77 7.00 -0.86 -16.86
C PRO A 77 5.84 -0.57 -15.91
N LEU A 78 5.86 0.59 -15.28
CA LEU A 78 4.82 1.07 -14.36
C LEU A 78 4.20 2.33 -14.95
N ALA A 79 2.88 2.37 -15.07
CA ALA A 79 2.18 3.59 -15.43
C ALA A 79 2.19 4.58 -14.25
N ARG A 80 1.99 4.06 -13.04
CA ARG A 80 1.86 4.80 -11.77
C ARG A 80 2.62 4.09 -10.65
N VAL A 81 3.07 4.86 -9.64
CA VAL A 81 3.81 4.29 -8.49
C VAL A 81 2.96 3.29 -7.70
N GLY A 82 1.64 3.53 -7.59
CA GLY A 82 0.74 2.60 -6.89
C GLY A 82 0.70 1.19 -7.48
N GLU A 83 1.00 1.01 -8.77
CA GLU A 83 1.13 -0.32 -9.39
C GLU A 83 2.34 -1.13 -8.86
N LEU A 84 3.22 -0.52 -8.06
CA LEU A 84 4.35 -1.23 -7.46
C LEU A 84 3.89 -2.38 -6.54
N VAL A 85 2.74 -2.24 -5.88
CA VAL A 85 2.19 -3.32 -5.04
C VAL A 85 1.64 -4.51 -5.82
N GLU A 86 1.44 -4.41 -7.15
CA GLU A 86 1.04 -5.55 -7.99
C GLU A 86 2.14 -6.62 -8.14
N VAL A 87 3.30 -6.40 -7.53
CA VAL A 87 4.30 -7.47 -7.32
C VAL A 87 3.81 -8.50 -6.30
N ILE A 88 2.81 -8.15 -5.46
CA ILE A 88 2.12 -9.05 -4.55
C ILE A 88 1.12 -9.88 -5.36
N PRO A 89 1.21 -11.22 -5.33
CA PRO A 89 0.35 -12.07 -6.15
C PRO A 89 -1.14 -11.86 -5.90
N GLY A 90 -1.91 -11.58 -6.96
CA GLY A 90 -3.34 -11.37 -6.91
C GLY A 90 -3.80 -9.95 -6.55
N LEU A 91 -2.88 -9.04 -6.20
CA LEU A 91 -3.21 -7.63 -5.95
C LEU A 91 -3.29 -6.85 -7.27
N VAL A 92 -4.30 -5.99 -7.37
CA VAL A 92 -4.53 -5.06 -8.50
C VAL A 92 -4.66 -3.65 -7.94
N ALA A 93 -4.01 -2.68 -8.60
CA ALA A 93 -4.12 -1.26 -8.31
C ALA A 93 -4.78 -0.54 -9.50
N THR A 94 -5.87 0.15 -9.28
CA THR A 94 -6.61 0.91 -10.29
C THR A 94 -6.64 2.40 -9.96
N GLN A 95 -7.08 3.21 -10.89
CA GLN A 95 -7.26 4.65 -10.71
C GLN A 95 -8.69 5.03 -11.08
N HIS A 96 -9.39 5.72 -10.17
CA HIS A 96 -10.76 6.16 -10.42
C HIS A 96 -10.91 7.66 -10.66
N SER A 97 -9.85 8.41 -10.45
CA SER A 97 -9.72 9.84 -10.75
C SER A 97 -8.24 10.18 -10.94
N GLY A 98 -7.86 11.44 -10.99
CA GLY A 98 -6.50 11.91 -11.28
C GLY A 98 -5.35 11.21 -10.56
N ILE A 99 -4.20 11.23 -11.20
CA ILE A 99 -2.97 10.49 -10.83
C ILE A 99 -2.27 10.98 -9.56
N GLY A 100 -2.67 12.09 -8.98
CA GLY A 100 -2.06 12.64 -7.75
C GLY A 100 -2.61 12.06 -6.45
N LYS A 101 -3.69 11.30 -6.51
CA LYS A 101 -4.37 10.68 -5.37
C LYS A 101 -4.01 9.20 -5.23
N ALA A 102 -4.28 8.60 -4.06
CA ALA A 102 -4.09 7.17 -3.84
C ALA A 102 -4.82 6.32 -4.88
N ASN A 103 -4.22 5.19 -5.25
CA ASN A 103 -4.88 4.17 -6.05
C ASN A 103 -5.98 3.47 -5.25
N GLN A 104 -6.92 2.84 -5.94
CA GLN A 104 -7.83 1.88 -5.37
C GLN A 104 -7.24 0.47 -5.53
N TYR A 105 -7.33 -0.35 -4.47
CA TYR A 105 -6.69 -1.64 -4.42
C TYR A 105 -7.70 -2.78 -4.32
N PHE A 106 -7.40 -3.91 -4.97
CA PHE A 106 -8.24 -5.11 -4.96
C PHE A 106 -7.39 -6.35 -4.65
N LEU A 107 -7.84 -7.17 -3.72
CA LEU A 107 -7.16 -8.43 -3.38
C LEU A 107 -8.15 -9.38 -2.71
N ARG A 108 -8.14 -10.67 -3.07
CA ARG A 108 -8.97 -11.70 -2.43
C ARG A 108 -10.46 -11.37 -2.38
N GLY A 109 -11.00 -10.74 -3.43
CA GLY A 109 -12.39 -10.29 -3.49
C GLY A 109 -12.74 -9.14 -2.55
N PHE A 110 -11.74 -8.48 -1.94
CA PHE A 110 -11.94 -7.19 -1.30
C PHE A 110 -11.90 -6.08 -2.34
N ASN A 111 -12.83 -5.15 -2.25
CA ASN A 111 -12.61 -3.78 -2.63
C ASN A 111 -11.96 -3.11 -1.41
N LEU A 112 -10.65 -2.90 -1.46
CA LEU A 112 -9.88 -2.33 -0.36
C LEU A 112 -10.00 -0.80 -0.32
N ASP A 113 -10.84 -0.23 -1.19
CA ASP A 113 -10.89 1.20 -1.43
C ASP A 113 -9.46 1.75 -1.59
N HIS A 114 -9.05 2.70 -0.77
CA HIS A 114 -7.70 3.23 -0.78
C HIS A 114 -6.78 2.61 0.28
N GLY A 115 -7.08 1.40 0.81
CA GLY A 115 -6.18 0.68 1.71
C GLY A 115 -6.81 0.02 2.92
N THR A 116 -8.13 0.08 3.12
CA THR A 116 -8.79 -0.71 4.17
C THR A 116 -8.43 -2.19 4.01
N ASP A 117 -8.10 -2.88 5.12
CA ASP A 117 -7.66 -4.29 5.12
C ASP A 117 -6.36 -4.62 4.35
N PHE A 118 -5.65 -3.59 3.90
CA PHE A 118 -4.31 -3.70 3.32
C PHE A 118 -3.34 -2.75 4.03
N ALA A 119 -2.60 -3.25 5.02
CA ALA A 119 -1.62 -2.46 5.75
C ALA A 119 -0.29 -2.34 5.00
N ALA A 120 0.22 -1.13 4.81
CA ALA A 120 1.53 -0.91 4.22
C ALA A 120 2.45 -0.08 5.10
N PHE A 121 3.75 -0.36 5.02
CA PHE A 121 4.79 0.25 5.84
C PHE A 121 6.02 0.59 5.00
N VAL A 122 6.69 1.71 5.30
CA VAL A 122 8.04 2.02 4.80
C VAL A 122 8.99 2.12 5.98
N ASP A 123 10.02 1.26 6.00
CA ASP A 123 11.00 1.16 7.10
C ASP A 123 10.33 1.10 8.51
N GLY A 124 9.18 0.42 8.61
CA GLY A 124 8.41 0.27 9.85
C GLY A 124 7.46 1.43 10.19
N THR A 125 7.42 2.49 9.38
CA THR A 125 6.43 3.58 9.49
C THR A 125 5.17 3.20 8.72
N PRO A 126 3.96 3.20 9.33
CA PRO A 126 2.72 2.93 8.63
C PRO A 126 2.43 4.01 7.58
N ILE A 127 1.84 3.59 6.47
CA ILE A 127 1.38 4.50 5.41
C ILE A 127 -0.08 4.85 5.63
N ASN A 128 -0.92 3.86 5.98
CA ASN A 128 -2.37 4.02 6.14
C ASN A 128 -2.74 5.07 7.20
N PHE A 129 -3.73 5.90 6.86
CA PHE A 129 -4.44 6.75 7.81
C PHE A 129 -5.79 6.10 8.16
N ARG A 130 -6.10 5.93 9.45
CA ARG A 130 -7.31 5.25 9.95
C ARG A 130 -8.55 6.04 9.60
N THR A 131 -8.81 7.11 10.33
CA THR A 131 -9.75 8.15 9.97
C THR A 131 -9.10 9.02 8.91
N HIS A 132 -9.80 9.31 7.80
CA HIS A 132 -9.26 10.16 6.74
C HIS A 132 -10.38 10.88 5.98
N GLY A 133 -10.12 12.11 5.52
CA GLY A 133 -11.10 12.95 4.83
C GLY A 133 -11.71 12.31 3.58
N HIS A 134 -10.95 11.47 2.86
CA HIS A 134 -11.43 10.78 1.66
C HIS A 134 -12.05 9.42 1.95
N GLY A 135 -11.43 8.58 2.77
CA GLY A 135 -11.92 7.24 3.13
C GLY A 135 -11.01 6.59 4.17
N GLN A 136 -11.58 5.72 5.00
CA GLN A 136 -10.83 5.04 6.05
C GLN A 136 -9.68 4.20 5.48
N GLY A 137 -8.58 4.08 6.24
CA GLY A 137 -7.44 3.24 5.85
C GLY A 137 -6.59 3.82 4.72
N TYR A 138 -6.77 5.10 4.36
CA TYR A 138 -6.17 5.76 3.20
C TYR A 138 -4.67 5.49 3.05
N LEU A 139 -4.29 4.84 1.94
CA LEU A 139 -2.96 4.37 1.59
C LEU A 139 -2.47 5.01 0.29
N ASP A 140 -1.77 6.12 0.39
CA ASP A 140 -1.12 6.77 -0.76
C ASP A 140 0.34 6.32 -0.88
N LEU A 141 0.70 5.74 -2.02
CA LEU A 141 2.07 5.30 -2.36
C LEU A 141 2.84 6.31 -3.23
N ASN A 142 2.24 7.42 -3.63
CA ASN A 142 2.84 8.38 -4.57
C ASN A 142 4.15 9.03 -4.06
N PHE A 143 4.37 9.04 -2.73
CA PHE A 143 5.63 9.54 -2.14
C PHE A 143 6.79 8.54 -2.25
N ILE A 144 6.56 7.30 -2.66
CA ILE A 144 7.62 6.29 -2.82
C ILE A 144 8.41 6.58 -4.09
N ILE A 145 9.74 6.57 -3.97
CA ILE A 145 10.67 6.53 -5.09
C ILE A 145 11.08 5.06 -5.29
N PRO A 146 10.61 4.37 -6.35
CA PRO A 146 10.82 2.93 -6.50
C PRO A 146 12.29 2.49 -6.45
N GLU A 147 13.20 3.30 -6.99
CA GLU A 147 14.64 3.03 -7.04
C GLU A 147 15.31 3.05 -5.66
N LEU A 148 14.64 3.55 -4.62
CA LEU A 148 15.11 3.50 -3.24
C LEU A 148 14.64 2.26 -2.49
N THR A 149 13.72 1.48 -3.06
CA THR A 149 13.19 0.27 -2.43
C THR A 149 14.11 -0.90 -2.67
N GLU A 150 14.75 -1.40 -1.61
CA GLU A 150 15.59 -2.62 -1.66
C GLU A 150 14.73 -3.86 -1.87
N ARG A 151 13.62 -3.96 -1.12
CA ARG A 151 12.68 -5.08 -1.20
C ARG A 151 11.31 -4.73 -0.62
N ILE A 152 10.34 -5.56 -0.97
CA ILE A 152 8.99 -5.57 -0.41
C ILE A 152 8.74 -6.94 0.20
N ASP A 153 8.56 -6.99 1.51
CA ASP A 153 8.14 -8.19 2.22
C ASP A 153 6.61 -8.14 2.30
N PHE A 154 5.91 -9.20 1.85
CA PHE A 154 4.45 -9.24 1.86
C PHE A 154 3.92 -10.48 2.57
N ARG A 155 2.75 -10.34 3.17
CA ARG A 155 1.99 -11.39 3.82
C ARG A 155 0.51 -11.20 3.53
N LYS A 156 -0.25 -12.28 3.29
CA LYS A 156 -1.69 -12.21 3.03
C LYS A 156 -2.47 -12.99 4.08
N GLY A 157 -3.58 -12.40 4.52
CA GLY A 157 -4.45 -12.96 5.54
C GLY A 157 -4.02 -12.65 6.99
N PRO A 158 -4.92 -12.84 7.96
CA PRO A 158 -4.76 -12.44 9.34
C PRO A 158 -3.99 -13.48 10.20
N TYR A 159 -2.95 -14.09 9.67
CA TYR A 159 -2.27 -15.23 10.30
C TYR A 159 -1.04 -14.86 11.15
N PHE A 160 -0.73 -13.57 11.29
CA PHE A 160 0.52 -13.07 11.86
C PHE A 160 0.24 -12.16 13.07
N ALA A 161 0.67 -12.57 14.27
CA ALA A 161 0.40 -11.84 15.50
C ALA A 161 1.13 -10.47 15.59
N ASP A 162 2.24 -10.28 14.85
CA ASP A 162 3.08 -9.08 14.91
C ASP A 162 2.53 -7.90 14.09
N VAL A 163 1.40 -8.07 13.41
CA VAL A 163 0.71 -7.02 12.65
C VAL A 163 -0.73 -6.90 13.18
N GLY A 164 -1.22 -5.68 13.32
CA GLY A 164 -2.54 -5.39 13.92
C GLY A 164 -3.55 -4.92 12.88
N ASP A 165 -3.74 -3.62 12.80
CA ASP A 165 -4.77 -2.96 12.03
C ASP A 165 -4.63 -3.16 10.50
N PHE A 166 -5.75 -3.24 9.76
CA PHE A 166 -5.84 -3.37 8.30
C PHE A 166 -5.15 -4.62 7.70
N THR A 167 -5.16 -5.76 8.38
CA THR A 167 -4.37 -6.93 7.97
C THR A 167 -5.19 -8.09 7.42
N ALA A 168 -6.50 -7.95 7.28
CA ALA A 168 -7.37 -9.05 6.86
C ALA A 168 -7.04 -9.55 5.44
N ALA A 169 -6.77 -8.65 4.50
CA ALA A 169 -6.39 -9.03 3.14
C ALA A 169 -4.88 -9.25 3.01
N ALA A 170 -4.06 -8.24 3.36
CA ALA A 170 -2.61 -8.33 3.24
C ALA A 170 -1.83 -7.28 4.04
N THR A 171 -0.51 -7.49 4.10
CA THR A 171 0.47 -6.48 4.50
C THR A 171 1.59 -6.37 3.48
N ALA A 172 2.14 -5.15 3.29
CA ALA A 172 3.32 -4.88 2.51
C ALA A 172 4.31 -4.03 3.31
N ALA A 173 5.54 -4.52 3.49
CA ALA A 173 6.60 -3.79 4.16
C ALA A 173 7.70 -3.43 3.15
N PHE A 174 7.76 -2.15 2.77
CA PHE A 174 8.79 -1.61 1.91
C PHE A 174 10.03 -1.31 2.76
N LYS A 175 11.14 -1.90 2.38
CA LYS A 175 12.44 -1.61 2.98
C LYS A 175 13.26 -0.77 2.00
N THR A 176 13.70 0.40 2.42
CA THR A 176 14.60 1.23 1.62
C THR A 176 16.06 0.82 1.83
N TYR A 177 16.91 1.05 0.81
CA TYR A 177 18.35 0.83 0.94
C TYR A 177 18.95 1.62 2.10
N ASP A 178 19.90 1.05 2.79
CA ASP A 178 20.77 1.77 3.73
C ASP A 178 21.88 2.51 2.97
N ALA A 179 22.38 1.91 1.89
CA ALA A 179 23.25 2.52 0.90
C ALA A 179 22.92 1.95 -0.48
N LEU A 180 22.83 2.80 -1.48
CA LEU A 180 22.54 2.36 -2.85
C LEU A 180 23.67 1.47 -3.37
N PRO A 181 23.36 0.39 -4.10
CA PRO A 181 24.35 -0.41 -4.79
C PRO A 181 25.08 0.40 -5.88
N THR A 182 24.39 1.37 -6.47
CA THR A 182 24.90 2.28 -7.48
C THR A 182 24.22 3.64 -7.33
N ASN A 183 25.00 4.71 -7.31
CA ASN A 183 24.48 6.08 -7.37
C ASN A 183 23.96 6.34 -8.79
N ILE A 184 22.81 7.00 -8.92
CA ILE A 184 22.13 7.19 -10.21
C ILE A 184 21.68 8.64 -10.41
N ALA A 185 21.73 9.07 -11.68
CA ALA A 185 20.96 10.18 -12.19
C ALA A 185 20.09 9.69 -13.35
N GLN A 186 18.80 10.05 -13.33
CA GLN A 186 17.84 9.57 -14.30
C GLN A 186 17.00 10.72 -14.85
N VAL A 187 16.76 10.68 -16.16
CA VAL A 187 15.82 11.58 -16.85
C VAL A 187 14.91 10.73 -17.72
N SER A 188 13.60 10.89 -17.54
CA SER A 188 12.59 10.26 -18.35
C SER A 188 11.75 11.30 -19.08
N ILE A 189 11.42 11.01 -20.32
CA ILE A 189 10.49 11.80 -21.14
C ILE A 189 9.48 10.85 -21.81
N GLY A 190 8.27 11.33 -22.01
CA GLY A 190 7.22 10.52 -22.65
C GLY A 190 6.17 11.37 -23.33
N GLU A 191 5.17 10.70 -23.86
CA GLU A 191 3.98 11.34 -24.44
C GLU A 191 3.19 12.09 -23.36
N ASN A 192 2.25 12.92 -23.78
CA ASN A 192 1.36 13.69 -22.91
C ASN A 192 2.09 14.50 -21.81
N GLY A 193 3.20 15.14 -22.18
CA GLY A 193 3.96 15.99 -21.28
C GLY A 193 4.73 15.26 -20.19
N PHE A 194 4.82 13.92 -20.19
CA PHE A 194 5.51 13.17 -19.14
C PHE A 194 6.99 13.53 -19.07
N ARG A 195 7.43 13.96 -17.90
CA ARG A 195 8.84 14.31 -17.57
C ARG A 195 9.14 13.88 -16.14
N ARG A 196 10.21 13.14 -15.96
CA ARG A 196 10.69 12.75 -14.64
C ARG A 196 12.19 13.00 -14.53
N GLY A 197 12.63 13.57 -13.42
CA GLY A 197 14.03 13.71 -13.04
C GLY A 197 14.26 13.06 -11.69
N LEU A 198 15.30 12.22 -11.57
CA LEU A 198 15.72 11.59 -10.33
C LEU A 198 17.22 11.68 -10.17
N VAL A 199 17.67 12.03 -8.96
CA VAL A 199 19.05 11.85 -8.52
C VAL A 199 19.03 11.13 -7.19
N ALA A 200 19.77 10.03 -7.09
CA ALA A 200 19.91 9.27 -5.85
C ALA A 200 21.38 8.85 -5.65
N THR A 201 21.91 9.18 -4.46
CA THR A 201 23.33 8.96 -4.15
C THR A 201 23.53 8.54 -2.69
N SER A 202 24.51 7.68 -2.47
CA SER A 202 24.97 7.31 -1.14
C SER A 202 26.45 7.66 -0.98
N VAL A 203 26.77 8.25 0.15
CA VAL A 203 28.16 8.62 0.51
C VAL A 203 28.49 8.16 1.93
N LYS A 204 29.73 7.77 2.16
CA LYS A 204 30.22 7.47 3.51
C LYS A 204 30.32 8.77 4.33
N ALA A 205 29.66 8.82 5.48
CA ALA A 205 29.63 9.98 6.37
C ALA A 205 29.63 9.54 7.83
N GLY A 206 30.48 10.12 8.69
CA GLY A 206 30.46 9.89 10.14
C GLY A 206 30.61 8.43 10.60
N GLY A 207 31.18 7.57 9.76
CA GLY A 207 31.29 6.12 10.03
C GLY A 207 30.05 5.30 9.68
N GLY A 208 29.12 5.88 8.96
CA GLY A 208 27.92 5.25 8.38
C GLY A 208 27.76 5.62 6.92
N ASP A 209 26.56 5.37 6.39
CA ASP A 209 26.13 5.71 5.05
C ASP A 209 25.07 6.80 5.09
N LEU A 210 25.22 7.80 4.23
CA LEU A 210 24.22 8.84 4.01
C LEU A 210 23.67 8.68 2.58
N LEU A 211 22.41 8.31 2.47
CA LEU A 211 21.64 8.24 1.24
C LEU A 211 20.83 9.53 1.07
N LEU A 212 20.90 10.12 -0.11
CA LEU A 212 20.16 11.32 -0.51
C LEU A 212 19.49 11.06 -1.86
N ALA A 213 18.22 11.43 -1.99
CA ALA A 213 17.52 11.38 -3.27
C ALA A 213 16.55 12.56 -3.43
N GLY A 214 16.37 12.96 -4.69
CA GLY A 214 15.37 13.94 -5.09
C GLY A 214 14.73 13.55 -6.42
N GLU A 215 13.41 13.60 -6.47
CA GLU A 215 12.61 13.30 -7.65
C GLU A 215 11.67 14.45 -7.98
N THR A 216 11.47 14.70 -9.28
CA THR A 216 10.40 15.57 -9.79
C THR A 216 9.67 14.85 -10.91
N VAL A 217 8.34 14.95 -10.94
CA VAL A 217 7.49 14.40 -12.01
C VAL A 217 6.52 15.47 -12.47
N PHE A 218 6.38 15.60 -13.80
CA PHE A 218 5.37 16.43 -14.46
C PHE A 218 4.63 15.55 -15.47
N PHE A 219 3.32 15.65 -15.53
CA PHE A 219 2.52 14.86 -16.46
C PHE A 219 1.18 15.56 -16.75
N ASP A 220 0.90 15.79 -18.02
CA ASP A 220 -0.35 16.41 -18.47
C ASP A 220 -1.47 15.37 -18.66
N SER A 221 -1.11 14.07 -18.79
CA SER A 221 -1.97 12.93 -19.08
C SER A 221 -2.64 12.95 -20.47
N PRO A 222 -3.21 11.81 -20.91
CA PRO A 222 -3.88 11.75 -22.22
C PRO A 222 -5.35 12.23 -22.22
N PHE A 223 -5.87 12.62 -21.06
CA PHE A 223 -7.25 13.12 -20.96
C PHE A 223 -7.40 14.47 -21.67
N VAL A 224 -8.65 14.78 -22.08
CA VAL A 224 -8.98 16.07 -22.74
C VAL A 224 -8.75 17.26 -21.78
N LEU A 225 -9.00 17.05 -20.50
CA LEU A 225 -8.57 17.96 -19.44
C LEU A 225 -7.17 17.55 -19.01
N ASP A 226 -6.18 18.41 -19.25
CA ASP A 226 -4.82 18.17 -18.80
C ASP A 226 -4.78 18.04 -17.27
N GLU A 227 -4.24 16.93 -16.75
CA GLU A 227 -4.16 16.71 -15.30
C GLU A 227 -3.10 17.56 -14.62
N ASN A 228 -2.13 18.08 -15.38
CA ASN A 228 -1.11 19.02 -14.90
C ASN A 228 -0.44 18.58 -13.60
N LEU A 229 -0.15 17.27 -13.47
CA LEU A 229 0.53 16.77 -12.27
C LEU A 229 1.88 17.46 -12.11
N GLU A 230 2.09 18.04 -10.95
CA GLU A 230 3.40 18.48 -10.44
C GLU A 230 3.70 17.72 -9.15
N LYS A 231 4.75 16.89 -9.16
CA LYS A 231 5.14 16.08 -8.00
C LYS A 231 6.61 16.28 -7.65
N TYR A 232 6.90 16.44 -6.36
CA TYR A 232 8.24 16.60 -5.81
C TYR A 232 8.46 15.66 -4.65
N ASN A 233 9.53 14.87 -4.68
CA ASN A 233 9.97 14.00 -3.60
C ASN A 233 11.40 14.33 -3.18
N ALA A 234 11.64 14.32 -1.87
CA ALA A 234 12.97 14.38 -1.29
C ALA A 234 13.11 13.29 -0.22
N PHE A 235 14.23 12.59 -0.22
CA PHE A 235 14.53 11.54 0.75
C PHE A 235 15.97 11.66 1.25
N LEU A 236 16.12 11.51 2.57
CA LEU A 236 17.40 11.44 3.26
C LEU A 236 17.36 10.27 4.23
N LYS A 237 18.39 9.41 4.23
CA LYS A 237 18.55 8.34 5.22
C LYS A 237 20.01 8.25 5.65
N TYR A 238 20.24 8.25 6.96
CA TYR A 238 21.54 7.96 7.55
C TYR A 238 21.48 6.61 8.27
N SER A 239 22.39 5.71 7.92
CA SER A 239 22.50 4.37 8.50
C SER A 239 23.89 4.14 9.04
N ARG A 240 23.99 3.53 10.22
CA ARG A 240 25.28 3.24 10.84
C ARG A 240 25.22 1.93 11.65
N SER A 241 26.15 1.02 11.35
CA SER A 241 26.43 -0.15 12.18
C SER A 241 27.64 0.10 13.08
N THR A 242 27.50 -0.20 14.37
CA THR A 242 28.57 -0.09 15.35
C THR A 242 29.08 -1.45 15.84
N GLY A 243 28.57 -2.57 15.28
CA GLY A 243 28.81 -3.92 15.76
C GLY A 243 28.01 -4.29 17.02
N ALA A 244 27.56 -3.32 17.80
CA ALA A 244 26.66 -3.52 18.94
C ALA A 244 25.22 -3.10 18.62
N ALA A 245 25.03 -2.16 17.70
CA ALA A 245 23.73 -1.62 17.31
C ALA A 245 23.78 -1.12 15.86
N ASP A 246 22.68 -1.32 15.13
CA ASP A 246 22.43 -0.76 13.81
C ASP A 246 21.41 0.37 13.95
N TRP A 247 21.81 1.58 13.53
CA TRP A 247 21.02 2.81 13.65
C TRP A 247 20.59 3.29 12.28
N ARG A 248 19.33 3.72 12.19
CA ARG A 248 18.78 4.34 10.99
C ARG A 248 17.97 5.58 11.38
N ILE A 249 18.10 6.65 10.61
CA ILE A 249 17.22 7.80 10.67
C ILE A 249 16.95 8.26 9.26
N SER A 250 15.67 8.51 8.93
CA SER A 250 15.28 9.01 7.61
C SER A 250 14.30 10.16 7.71
N LEU A 251 14.37 11.04 6.71
CA LEU A 251 13.42 12.13 6.47
C LEU A 251 12.93 12.01 5.03
N SER A 252 11.64 11.96 4.83
CA SER A 252 10.98 12.05 3.51
C SER A 252 10.08 13.27 3.46
N ALA A 253 10.05 13.94 2.30
CA ALA A 253 9.15 15.04 2.00
C ALA A 253 8.55 14.81 0.62
N TYR A 254 7.24 14.92 0.53
CA TYR A 254 6.45 14.76 -0.68
C TYR A 254 5.47 15.92 -0.79
N ASP A 255 5.36 16.47 -1.99
CA ASP A 255 4.41 17.51 -2.34
C ASP A 255 3.90 17.26 -3.75
N ALA A 256 2.59 17.31 -3.95
CA ALA A 256 1.98 17.14 -5.26
C ALA A 256 0.73 18.00 -5.40
N GLN A 257 0.47 18.47 -6.62
CA GLN A 257 -0.76 19.12 -7.04
C GLN A 257 -1.18 18.61 -8.42
N TRP A 258 -2.49 18.51 -8.65
CA TRP A 258 -3.05 18.01 -9.92
C TRP A 258 -4.46 18.54 -10.20
N THR A 259 -4.83 18.51 -11.47
CA THR A 259 -6.22 18.52 -11.92
C THR A 259 -6.62 17.10 -12.25
N SER A 260 -7.90 16.74 -12.22
CA SER A 260 -8.35 15.39 -12.55
C SER A 260 -9.69 15.37 -13.25
N THR A 261 -9.98 14.21 -13.85
CA THR A 261 -11.33 13.81 -14.19
C THR A 261 -11.74 12.70 -13.26
N ASP A 262 -12.93 12.79 -12.66
CA ASP A 262 -13.53 11.64 -12.00
C ASP A 262 -14.11 10.66 -13.03
N GLN A 263 -14.66 9.52 -12.58
CA GLN A 263 -15.34 8.58 -13.45
C GLN A 263 -16.53 9.26 -14.17
N VAL A 264 -16.65 9.00 -15.46
CA VAL A 264 -17.67 9.62 -16.30
C VAL A 264 -18.78 8.63 -16.67
N PRO A 265 -20.06 9.08 -16.77
CA PRO A 265 -21.17 8.20 -17.10
C PRO A 265 -21.09 7.70 -18.56
N LEU A 266 -21.32 6.39 -18.74
CA LEU A 266 -21.23 5.72 -20.04
C LEU A 266 -22.18 6.36 -21.08
N ARG A 267 -23.38 6.77 -20.68
CA ARG A 267 -24.33 7.45 -21.56
C ARG A 267 -23.81 8.75 -22.17
N ALA A 268 -22.92 9.47 -21.45
CA ALA A 268 -22.33 10.70 -21.97
C ALA A 268 -21.33 10.43 -23.10
N ILE A 269 -20.64 9.29 -23.04
CA ILE A 269 -19.75 8.80 -24.10
C ILE A 269 -20.57 8.29 -25.28
N GLU A 270 -21.58 7.44 -25.03
CA GLU A 270 -22.39 6.79 -26.06
C GLU A 270 -23.22 7.79 -26.90
N ASN A 271 -23.76 8.82 -26.25
CA ASN A 271 -24.51 9.86 -26.95
C ASN A 271 -23.64 10.96 -27.57
N GLY A 272 -22.31 10.91 -27.36
CA GLY A 272 -21.34 11.84 -27.92
C GLY A 272 -21.28 13.20 -27.23
N THR A 273 -21.82 13.33 -26.00
CA THR A 273 -21.69 14.54 -25.18
C THR A 273 -20.21 14.79 -24.85
N ILE A 274 -19.47 13.74 -24.51
CA ILE A 274 -18.01 13.78 -24.29
C ILE A 274 -17.35 12.66 -25.09
N SER A 275 -16.03 12.77 -25.31
CA SER A 275 -15.20 11.64 -25.75
C SER A 275 -14.93 10.69 -24.57
N ARG A 276 -14.43 9.49 -24.87
CA ARG A 276 -14.04 8.50 -23.83
C ARG A 276 -13.04 9.08 -22.80
N LEU A 277 -12.11 9.94 -23.25
CA LEU A 277 -11.14 10.63 -22.40
C LEU A 277 -11.62 12.05 -22.02
N GLY A 278 -12.91 12.34 -22.17
CA GLY A 278 -13.52 13.63 -21.85
C GLY A 278 -13.74 13.81 -20.35
N PHE A 279 -14.29 14.96 -20.00
CA PHE A 279 -14.66 15.32 -18.64
C PHE A 279 -16.02 16.02 -18.60
N ILE A 280 -16.63 16.08 -17.42
CA ILE A 280 -17.87 16.84 -17.20
C ILE A 280 -17.55 18.10 -16.39
N ASP A 281 -16.80 17.96 -15.30
CA ASP A 281 -16.42 19.06 -14.41
C ASP A 281 -14.91 19.36 -14.59
N PRO A 282 -14.51 20.59 -14.94
CA PRO A 282 -13.11 20.96 -15.16
C PRO A 282 -12.35 21.35 -13.88
N ASP A 283 -13.03 21.48 -12.74
CA ASP A 283 -12.46 22.07 -11.54
C ASP A 283 -11.96 21.04 -10.51
N LEU A 284 -12.01 19.73 -10.88
CA LEU A 284 -11.62 18.63 -10.01
C LEU A 284 -10.09 18.49 -9.87
N GLY A 285 -9.65 17.73 -8.86
CA GLY A 285 -8.23 17.50 -8.57
C GLY A 285 -7.88 17.80 -7.13
N GLY A 286 -6.62 18.02 -6.82
CA GLY A 286 -6.22 18.23 -5.43
C GLY A 286 -4.77 18.59 -5.22
N GLU A 287 -4.39 18.62 -3.95
CA GLU A 287 -3.01 18.81 -3.50
C GLU A 287 -2.75 17.95 -2.25
N THR A 288 -1.50 17.47 -2.13
CA THR A 288 -1.06 16.65 -0.99
C THR A 288 0.34 17.06 -0.59
N THR A 289 0.56 17.29 0.71
CA THR A 289 1.89 17.44 1.31
C THR A 289 2.06 16.38 2.39
N ARG A 290 3.18 15.64 2.36
CA ARG A 290 3.55 14.67 3.40
C ARG A 290 5.01 14.80 3.79
N ILE A 291 5.27 15.00 5.09
CA ILE A 291 6.64 15.02 5.65
C ILE A 291 6.70 13.95 6.73
N ALA A 292 7.66 13.05 6.65
CA ALA A 292 7.82 12.00 7.65
C ALA A 292 9.27 11.88 8.12
N LEU A 293 9.44 11.84 9.44
CA LEU A 293 10.68 11.53 10.14
C LEU A 293 10.55 10.12 10.73
N ASN A 294 11.54 9.27 10.50
CA ASN A 294 11.61 7.92 11.04
C ASN A 294 12.98 7.69 11.69
N GLY A 295 13.00 6.94 12.79
CA GLY A 295 14.23 6.49 13.45
C GLY A 295 14.11 5.04 13.90
N GLY A 296 15.10 4.22 13.56
CA GLY A 296 15.15 2.79 13.91
C GLY A 296 16.46 2.39 14.57
N VAL A 297 16.41 1.39 15.43
CA VAL A 297 17.59 0.79 16.05
C VAL A 297 17.39 -0.71 16.26
N ASP A 298 18.41 -1.49 15.89
CA ASP A 298 18.49 -2.92 16.19
C ASP A 298 19.67 -3.17 17.14
N VAL A 299 19.42 -3.82 18.28
CA VAL A 299 20.43 -4.12 19.31
C VAL A 299 20.21 -5.52 19.84
N GLY A 300 21.09 -6.46 19.45
CA GLY A 300 20.97 -7.86 19.84
C GLY A 300 19.63 -8.45 19.39
N ASN A 301 18.79 -8.84 20.35
CA ASN A 301 17.46 -9.41 20.09
C ASN A 301 16.32 -8.36 20.00
N TRP A 302 16.65 -7.07 20.10
CA TRP A 302 15.69 -5.99 20.13
C TRP A 302 15.73 -5.19 18.82
N SER A 303 14.56 -4.85 18.33
CA SER A 303 14.33 -3.87 17.26
C SER A 303 13.35 -2.83 17.74
N ALA A 304 13.63 -1.56 17.52
CA ALA A 304 12.72 -0.48 17.84
C ALA A 304 12.67 0.55 16.71
N ASN A 305 11.50 1.13 16.52
CA ASN A 305 11.24 2.17 15.53
C ASN A 305 10.35 3.25 16.14
N ALA A 306 10.57 4.52 15.74
CA ALA A 306 9.69 5.64 16.10
C ALA A 306 9.55 6.55 14.88
N TYR A 307 8.37 7.17 14.74
CA TYR A 307 8.06 8.03 13.60
C TYR A 307 7.19 9.23 13.98
N ALA A 308 7.29 10.27 13.14
CA ALA A 308 6.42 11.43 13.15
C ALA A 308 6.06 11.77 11.69
N ILE A 309 4.78 12.01 11.41
CA ILE A 309 4.25 12.36 10.08
C ILE A 309 3.44 13.63 10.20
N TYR A 310 3.72 14.62 9.36
CA TYR A 310 2.81 15.73 9.04
C TYR A 310 2.18 15.44 7.68
N TYR A 311 0.88 15.67 7.58
CA TYR A 311 0.10 15.44 6.37
C TYR A 311 -0.92 16.56 6.18
N ASP A 312 -1.08 17.00 4.93
CA ASP A 312 -2.00 18.04 4.50
C ASP A 312 -2.57 17.65 3.13
N PHE A 313 -3.89 17.55 3.03
CA PHE A 313 -4.58 17.06 1.85
C PHE A 313 -5.83 17.85 1.57
N SER A 314 -6.06 18.17 0.30
CA SER A 314 -7.28 18.76 -0.23
C SER A 314 -7.63 18.07 -1.54
N LEU A 315 -8.86 17.59 -1.68
CA LEU A 315 -9.37 16.93 -2.87
C LEU A 315 -10.72 17.52 -3.26
N PHE A 316 -10.86 17.88 -4.54
CA PHE A 316 -12.11 18.32 -5.16
C PHE A 316 -12.60 17.23 -6.08
N SER A 317 -13.84 16.74 -5.86
CA SER A 317 -14.50 15.68 -6.63
C SER A 317 -15.94 16.05 -6.95
N ASN A 318 -16.52 15.39 -7.97
CA ASN A 318 -17.91 15.55 -8.34
C ASN A 318 -18.41 14.30 -9.06
N PHE A 319 -19.15 13.42 -8.38
CA PHE A 319 -19.60 12.15 -8.92
C PHE A 319 -21.02 12.22 -9.50
N THR A 320 -21.89 13.01 -8.88
CA THR A 320 -23.32 13.12 -9.23
C THR A 320 -23.65 14.32 -10.12
N TYR A 321 -22.68 15.18 -10.32
CA TYR A 321 -22.67 16.40 -11.15
C TYR A 321 -23.72 17.44 -10.75
N PHE A 322 -24.99 17.28 -11.11
CA PHE A 322 -26.08 18.22 -10.86
C PHE A 322 -27.31 17.55 -10.23
N ALA A 323 -27.16 16.33 -9.67
CA ALA A 323 -28.27 15.56 -9.13
C ALA A 323 -28.87 16.21 -7.86
N ASN A 324 -28.03 16.83 -7.02
CA ASN A 324 -28.41 17.41 -5.74
C ASN A 324 -28.53 18.94 -5.82
N ASP A 325 -27.62 19.64 -6.49
CA ASP A 325 -27.64 21.07 -6.75
C ASP A 325 -27.67 21.37 -8.26
N PRO A 326 -28.86 21.54 -8.87
CA PRO A 326 -28.98 21.84 -10.30
C PRO A 326 -28.44 23.23 -10.73
N VAL A 327 -28.03 24.07 -9.77
CA VAL A 327 -27.56 25.43 -10.04
C VAL A 327 -26.04 25.54 -9.97
N ASN A 328 -25.45 25.04 -8.88
CA ASN A 328 -24.01 25.17 -8.62
C ASN A 328 -23.23 23.88 -8.98
N GLY A 329 -23.93 22.76 -9.12
CA GLY A 329 -23.33 21.43 -9.24
C GLY A 329 -23.03 20.81 -7.88
N ASP A 330 -22.67 19.54 -7.90
CA ASP A 330 -22.42 18.72 -6.70
C ASP A 330 -20.92 18.60 -6.39
N GLU A 331 -20.10 19.57 -6.83
CA GLU A 331 -18.67 19.60 -6.50
C GLU A 331 -18.50 19.73 -4.98
N PHE A 332 -17.56 18.94 -4.44
CA PHE A 332 -17.23 18.98 -3.02
C PHE A 332 -15.72 18.94 -2.79
N GLU A 333 -15.31 19.47 -1.65
CA GLU A 333 -13.93 19.39 -1.15
C GLU A 333 -13.87 18.46 0.06
N GLN A 334 -12.88 17.57 0.04
CA GLN A 334 -12.45 16.76 1.17
C GLN A 334 -11.13 17.30 1.70
N ARG A 335 -11.07 17.56 3.00
CA ARG A 335 -9.93 18.16 3.69
C ARG A 335 -9.40 17.22 4.76
N ASP A 336 -8.08 17.15 4.90
CA ASP A 336 -7.42 16.42 5.99
C ASP A 336 -6.08 17.06 6.34
N GLU A 337 -5.93 17.54 7.58
CA GLU A 337 -4.66 18.05 8.09
C GLU A 337 -4.34 17.45 9.45
N ARG A 338 -3.15 16.81 9.56
CA ARG A 338 -2.81 16.05 10.75
C ARG A 338 -1.32 15.97 11.09
N VAL A 339 -1.09 15.58 12.34
CA VAL A 339 0.20 15.02 12.81
C VAL A 339 -0.05 13.63 13.39
N THR A 340 0.70 12.64 12.88
CA THR A 340 0.71 11.27 13.41
C THR A 340 2.06 10.98 14.07
N LEU A 341 2.02 10.47 15.30
CA LEU A 341 3.20 10.03 16.05
C LEU A 341 3.06 8.55 16.40
N GLY A 342 4.16 7.82 16.41
CA GLY A 342 4.09 6.44 16.84
C GLY A 342 5.43 5.72 16.86
N GLY A 343 5.36 4.43 17.15
CA GLY A 343 6.54 3.59 17.17
C GLY A 343 6.21 2.17 17.56
N ASN A 344 7.19 1.30 17.41
CA ASN A 344 7.08 -0.09 17.80
C ASN A 344 8.39 -0.59 18.43
N VAL A 345 8.27 -1.63 19.23
CA VAL A 345 9.40 -2.38 19.77
C VAL A 345 9.13 -3.87 19.61
N LYS A 346 10.13 -4.59 19.12
CA LYS A 346 10.07 -6.05 18.93
C LYS A 346 11.26 -6.70 19.62
N TYR A 347 11.02 -7.89 20.13
CA TYR A 347 12.03 -8.75 20.76
C TYR A 347 11.90 -10.15 20.17
N SER A 348 13.01 -10.73 19.67
CA SER A 348 13.04 -12.10 19.14
C SER A 348 14.18 -12.85 19.75
N LYS A 349 13.90 -14.01 20.34
CA LYS A 349 14.92 -14.83 21.02
C LYS A 349 14.70 -16.31 20.77
N PRO A 350 15.69 -17.01 20.20
CA PRO A 350 15.72 -18.46 20.21
C PRO A 350 15.95 -18.98 21.65
N PHE A 351 15.28 -20.09 22.00
CA PHE A 351 15.42 -20.77 23.28
C PHE A 351 15.14 -22.27 23.13
N ASP A 352 15.41 -23.03 24.17
CA ASP A 352 15.10 -24.46 24.22
C ASP A 352 13.84 -24.67 25.05
N LEU A 353 12.83 -25.31 24.46
CA LEU A 353 11.60 -25.69 25.16
C LEU A 353 11.62 -27.20 25.43
N ALA A 354 12.14 -27.57 26.59
CA ALA A 354 12.24 -28.98 27.05
C ALA A 354 12.99 -29.90 26.04
N GLY A 355 14.08 -29.42 25.45
CA GLY A 355 14.88 -30.17 24.47
C GLY A 355 14.46 -29.96 23.01
N THR A 356 13.52 -29.04 22.74
CA THR A 356 13.02 -28.72 21.42
C THR A 356 13.34 -27.26 21.07
N PRO A 357 14.02 -26.98 19.92
CA PRO A 357 14.29 -25.59 19.52
C PRO A 357 13.00 -24.78 19.34
N ALA A 358 13.00 -23.58 19.90
CA ALA A 358 11.87 -22.69 19.84
C ALA A 358 12.33 -21.24 19.70
N THR A 359 11.47 -20.36 19.16
CA THR A 359 11.68 -18.92 19.08
C THR A 359 10.53 -18.20 19.75
N LEU A 360 10.83 -17.31 20.68
CA LEU A 360 9.87 -16.38 21.28
C LEU A 360 9.96 -15.04 20.56
N ARG A 361 8.82 -14.52 20.09
CA ARG A 361 8.66 -13.17 19.55
C ARG A 361 7.68 -12.40 20.43
N LEU A 362 8.07 -11.21 20.86
CA LEU A 362 7.25 -10.28 21.62
C LEU A 362 7.31 -8.93 20.94
N GLY A 363 6.26 -8.14 21.08
CA GLY A 363 6.33 -6.76 20.61
C GLY A 363 5.15 -5.93 21.08
N SER A 364 5.30 -4.64 20.90
CA SER A 364 4.27 -3.65 21.16
C SER A 364 4.43 -2.52 20.16
N ASP A 365 3.32 -1.93 19.77
CA ASP A 365 3.24 -0.73 18.95
C ASP A 365 2.29 0.28 19.60
N LEU A 366 2.54 1.55 19.33
CA LEU A 366 1.67 2.65 19.73
C LEU A 366 1.53 3.65 18.59
N ARG A 367 0.37 4.29 18.53
CA ARG A 367 0.09 5.33 17.55
C ARG A 367 -0.83 6.39 18.17
N TYR A 368 -0.54 7.65 17.85
CA TYR A 368 -1.35 8.81 18.18
C TYR A 368 -1.53 9.66 16.94
N ASP A 369 -2.78 9.89 16.56
CA ASP A 369 -3.17 10.80 15.48
C ASP A 369 -3.84 12.03 16.10
N ASN A 370 -3.40 13.21 15.69
CA ASN A 370 -4.05 14.48 15.97
C ASN A 370 -4.42 15.13 14.64
N ILE A 371 -5.70 15.09 14.33
CA ILE A 371 -6.29 15.57 13.08
C ILE A 371 -6.96 16.89 13.39
N PHE A 372 -6.38 18.00 12.90
CA PHE A 372 -6.80 19.36 13.26
C PHE A 372 -7.95 19.87 12.39
N ASP A 373 -8.09 19.35 11.16
CA ASP A 373 -9.06 19.78 10.18
C ASP A 373 -9.38 18.60 9.27
N ILE A 374 -10.54 17.97 9.50
CA ILE A 374 -11.03 16.88 8.66
C ILE A 374 -12.48 17.17 8.28
N GLY A 375 -12.70 17.48 7.00
CA GLY A 375 -13.98 18.05 6.58
C GLY A 375 -14.45 17.67 5.20
N LEU A 376 -15.74 17.85 5.01
CA LEU A 376 -16.47 17.78 3.75
C LEU A 376 -17.22 19.10 3.53
N PHE A 377 -17.00 19.71 2.38
CA PHE A 377 -17.56 21.03 2.04
C PHE A 377 -18.16 20.98 0.64
N ASN A 378 -19.38 21.53 0.45
CA ASN A 378 -19.89 21.78 -0.89
C ASN A 378 -19.12 22.93 -1.52
N THR A 379 -18.70 22.77 -2.77
CA THR A 379 -17.92 23.75 -3.51
C THR A 379 -18.52 24.03 -4.90
N ALA A 380 -18.05 25.07 -5.55
CA ALA A 380 -18.23 25.32 -6.97
C ALA A 380 -16.99 26.09 -7.47
N GLY A 381 -16.31 25.57 -8.50
CA GLY A 381 -15.06 26.14 -8.98
C GLY A 381 -14.01 26.21 -7.88
N ARG A 382 -13.90 25.18 -7.06
CA ARG A 382 -13.03 25.07 -5.87
C ARG A 382 -13.23 26.15 -4.81
N GLN A 383 -14.42 26.79 -4.77
CA GLN A 383 -14.78 27.75 -3.73
C GLN A 383 -15.83 27.15 -2.80
N ARG A 384 -15.55 27.09 -1.50
CA ARG A 384 -16.48 26.57 -0.49
C ARG A 384 -17.75 27.39 -0.46
N LEU A 385 -18.91 26.74 -0.63
CA LEU A 385 -20.24 27.30 -0.53
C LEU A 385 -20.83 27.05 0.86
N SER A 386 -20.70 25.85 1.37
CA SER A 386 -21.19 25.43 2.68
C SER A 386 -20.36 24.32 3.28
N THR A 387 -20.40 24.19 4.61
CA THR A 387 -19.83 23.05 5.33
C THR A 387 -20.88 21.97 5.47
N VAL A 388 -20.59 20.77 4.99
CA VAL A 388 -21.39 19.58 5.24
C VAL A 388 -21.05 19.05 6.64
N ARG A 389 -19.76 18.80 6.89
CA ARG A 389 -19.21 18.37 8.17
C ARG A 389 -17.75 18.82 8.27
N ASN A 390 -17.32 19.25 9.46
CA ASN A 390 -15.90 19.52 9.75
C ASN A 390 -15.62 19.17 11.20
N ASP A 391 -14.60 18.35 11.42
CA ASP A 391 -14.30 17.76 12.72
C ASP A 391 -12.83 17.96 13.10
N ASP A 392 -12.57 18.02 14.41
CA ASP A 392 -11.26 17.82 15.04
C ASP A 392 -11.25 16.44 15.67
N VAL A 393 -10.24 15.60 15.37
CA VAL A 393 -10.19 14.21 15.85
C VAL A 393 -8.87 13.90 16.52
N THR A 394 -8.92 13.20 17.64
CA THR A 394 -7.74 12.56 18.23
C THR A 394 -7.97 11.06 18.38
N GLU A 395 -6.97 10.28 17.98
CA GLU A 395 -6.97 8.82 18.12
C GLU A 395 -5.70 8.36 18.82
N PHE A 396 -5.82 7.44 19.76
CA PHE A 396 -4.71 6.77 20.41
C PHE A 396 -4.91 5.27 20.36
N SER A 397 -3.87 4.54 20.02
CA SER A 397 -3.88 3.08 20.12
C SER A 397 -2.59 2.53 20.68
N ILE A 398 -2.71 1.40 21.37
CA ILE A 398 -1.60 0.57 21.81
C ILE A 398 -1.93 -0.89 21.57
N GLY A 399 -1.01 -1.59 20.86
CA GLY A 399 -1.07 -3.03 20.62
C GLY A 399 0.09 -3.76 21.28
N GLY A 400 -0.12 -5.03 21.58
CA GLY A 400 0.94 -5.89 22.09
C GLY A 400 0.72 -7.34 21.67
N PHE A 401 1.79 -8.04 21.30
CA PHE A 401 1.72 -9.44 20.91
C PHE A 401 2.79 -10.32 21.56
N ALA A 402 2.47 -11.61 21.61
CA ALA A 402 3.39 -12.69 21.96
C ALA A 402 3.17 -13.86 21.00
N GLU A 403 4.25 -14.40 20.45
CA GLU A 403 4.24 -15.54 19.55
C GLU A 403 5.36 -16.50 19.92
N VAL A 404 5.07 -17.80 19.88
CA VAL A 404 6.05 -18.87 20.03
C VAL A 404 6.00 -19.76 18.80
N GLU A 405 7.15 -19.98 18.19
CA GLU A 405 7.35 -20.98 17.16
C GLU A 405 8.21 -22.12 17.71
N VAL A 406 7.83 -23.36 17.48
CA VAL A 406 8.50 -24.57 18.00
C VAL A 406 8.81 -25.51 16.84
N ALA A 407 10.07 -25.92 16.69
CA ALA A 407 10.49 -26.93 15.74
C ALA A 407 10.22 -28.34 16.32
N LEU A 408 8.95 -28.80 16.24
CA LEU A 408 8.51 -30.09 16.80
C LEU A 408 9.31 -31.28 16.31
N THR A 409 9.79 -31.21 15.08
CA THR A 409 10.76 -32.13 14.47
C THR A 409 11.63 -31.34 13.48
N ASP A 410 12.68 -31.94 12.91
CA ASP A 410 13.51 -31.34 11.85
C ASP A 410 12.69 -30.93 10.60
N ARG A 411 11.42 -31.35 10.51
CA ARG A 411 10.55 -31.11 9.35
C ARG A 411 9.20 -30.51 9.69
N LEU A 412 8.84 -30.36 10.95
CA LEU A 412 7.55 -29.83 11.37
C LEU A 412 7.74 -28.70 12.37
N ARG A 413 7.31 -27.51 12.00
CA ARG A 413 7.24 -26.32 12.85
C ARG A 413 5.77 -26.04 13.19
N ALA A 414 5.54 -25.58 14.41
CA ALA A 414 4.23 -25.11 14.87
C ALA A 414 4.40 -23.73 15.50
N SER A 415 3.49 -22.82 15.20
CA SER A 415 3.44 -21.48 15.79
C SER A 415 2.12 -21.24 16.49
N ALA A 416 2.14 -20.44 17.55
CA ALA A 416 0.95 -19.93 18.21
C ALA A 416 1.24 -18.51 18.69
N GLY A 417 0.32 -17.60 18.43
CA GLY A 417 0.41 -16.19 18.79
C GLY A 417 -0.87 -15.66 19.38
N LEU A 418 -0.74 -14.59 20.13
CA LEU A 418 -1.85 -13.80 20.67
C LEU A 418 -1.49 -12.34 20.60
N ARG A 419 -2.41 -11.51 20.08
CA ARG A 419 -2.29 -10.06 20.06
C ARG A 419 -3.49 -9.44 20.79
N GLY A 420 -3.27 -8.33 21.46
CA GLY A 420 -4.33 -7.51 22.05
C GLY A 420 -4.09 -6.06 21.71
N ASP A 421 -5.14 -5.36 21.27
CA ASP A 421 -5.14 -3.96 20.90
C ASP A 421 -6.19 -3.19 21.69
N PHE A 422 -5.85 -1.94 22.03
CA PHE A 422 -6.75 -0.99 22.68
C PHE A 422 -6.73 0.32 21.91
N PHE A 423 -7.91 0.88 21.66
CA PHE A 423 -8.14 2.13 20.95
C PHE A 423 -8.94 3.08 21.82
N ASN A 424 -8.61 4.37 21.75
CA ASN A 424 -9.36 5.46 22.35
C ASN A 424 -9.41 6.62 21.37
N PHE A 425 -10.55 7.31 21.28
CA PHE A 425 -10.74 8.44 20.39
C PHE A 425 -11.57 9.54 21.02
N ASN A 426 -11.46 10.74 20.45
CA ASN A 426 -12.35 11.88 20.71
C ASN A 426 -12.62 12.60 19.36
N VAL A 427 -13.87 12.89 19.09
CA VAL A 427 -14.35 13.65 17.92
C VAL A 427 -15.06 14.91 18.42
N GLY A 428 -14.54 16.06 18.01
CA GLY A 428 -15.20 17.35 18.13
C GLY A 428 -15.77 17.75 16.76
N SER A 429 -17.10 17.67 16.60
CA SER A 429 -17.76 17.86 15.31
C SER A 429 -18.42 19.24 15.19
N SER A 430 -18.41 19.81 13.98
CA SER A 430 -19.22 20.97 13.63
C SER A 430 -20.74 20.72 13.75
N ILE A 431 -21.14 19.44 13.77
CA ILE A 431 -22.48 18.98 14.09
C ILE A 431 -22.44 18.46 15.54
N ASP A 432 -22.79 19.29 16.52
CA ASP A 432 -22.62 19.02 17.95
C ASP A 432 -23.07 17.63 18.39
N VAL A 433 -24.15 17.09 17.84
CA VAL A 433 -24.68 15.77 18.20
C VAL A 433 -23.83 14.59 17.68
N ASN A 434 -22.90 14.84 16.75
CA ASN A 434 -21.94 13.88 16.23
C ASN A 434 -20.59 13.96 16.97
N SER A 435 -20.45 14.90 17.95
CA SER A 435 -19.29 14.93 18.84
C SER A 435 -19.39 13.81 19.86
N GLY A 436 -18.26 13.17 20.15
CA GLY A 436 -18.22 12.07 21.12
C GLY A 436 -16.82 11.55 21.40
N ASP A 437 -16.72 10.74 22.40
CA ASP A 437 -15.50 10.01 22.76
C ASP A 437 -15.82 8.54 23.03
N GLY A 438 -14.84 7.70 22.85
CA GLY A 438 -15.02 6.27 23.06
C GLY A 438 -13.71 5.50 23.15
N SER A 439 -13.85 4.22 23.46
CA SER A 439 -12.73 3.28 23.45
C SER A 439 -13.22 1.87 23.13
N ASP A 440 -12.35 1.11 22.50
CA ASP A 440 -12.61 -0.29 22.18
C ASP A 440 -11.33 -1.12 22.33
N GLY A 441 -11.47 -2.45 22.38
CA GLY A 441 -10.35 -3.35 22.49
C GLY A 441 -10.65 -4.74 21.94
N ILE A 442 -9.65 -5.31 21.27
CA ILE A 442 -9.78 -6.61 20.59
C ILE A 442 -8.61 -7.53 20.96
N VAL A 443 -8.90 -8.83 20.97
CA VAL A 443 -7.87 -9.88 21.12
C VAL A 443 -7.96 -10.82 19.94
N THR A 444 -6.81 -11.08 19.29
CA THR A 444 -6.71 -11.84 18.05
C THR A 444 -5.68 -12.98 18.19
N PRO A 445 -6.13 -14.24 18.25
CA PRO A 445 -5.25 -15.41 18.27
C PRO A 445 -4.80 -15.79 16.86
N THR A 446 -3.60 -16.40 16.76
CA THR A 446 -3.07 -17.01 15.54
C THR A 446 -2.48 -18.39 15.84
N ALA A 447 -2.54 -19.31 14.89
CA ALA A 447 -1.89 -20.61 14.96
C ALA A 447 -1.47 -21.08 13.57
N GLY A 448 -0.31 -21.71 13.46
CA GLY A 448 0.24 -22.18 12.21
C GLY A 448 0.99 -23.50 12.32
N LEU A 449 1.01 -24.24 11.22
CA LEU A 449 1.80 -25.44 11.01
C LEU A 449 2.52 -25.34 9.66
N ALA A 450 3.83 -25.59 9.65
CA ALA A 450 4.64 -25.72 8.44
C ALA A 450 5.33 -27.08 8.44
N TRP A 451 5.05 -27.90 7.43
CA TRP A 451 5.59 -29.24 7.31
C TRP A 451 6.39 -29.41 6.03
N ARG A 452 7.71 -29.55 6.18
CA ARG A 452 8.61 -29.87 5.09
C ARG A 452 8.46 -31.34 4.66
N ALA A 453 7.52 -31.59 3.73
CA ALA A 453 7.19 -32.92 3.21
C ALA A 453 8.36 -33.51 2.41
N ALA A 454 9.12 -32.66 1.69
CA ALA A 454 10.36 -33.00 1.00
C ALA A 454 11.36 -31.82 1.11
N ASN A 455 12.59 -31.98 0.64
CA ASN A 455 13.59 -30.90 0.70
C ASN A 455 13.17 -29.64 -0.08
N ASN A 456 12.34 -29.83 -1.10
CA ASN A 456 11.86 -28.81 -2.01
C ASN A 456 10.34 -28.61 -1.93
N VAL A 457 9.65 -29.14 -0.92
CA VAL A 457 8.20 -29.01 -0.73
C VAL A 457 7.88 -28.75 0.74
N GLU A 458 7.22 -27.67 1.03
CA GLU A 458 6.66 -27.36 2.35
C GLU A 458 5.15 -27.12 2.25
N LEU A 459 4.40 -27.70 3.19
CA LEU A 459 2.95 -27.57 3.30
C LEU A 459 2.62 -26.71 4.53
N TYR A 460 1.61 -25.87 4.40
CA TYR A 460 1.16 -24.95 5.44
C TYR A 460 -0.29 -25.14 5.77
N ALA A 461 -0.61 -24.94 7.05
CA ALA A 461 -1.99 -24.79 7.51
C ALA A 461 -2.01 -23.71 8.59
N ASN A 462 -2.74 -22.63 8.35
CA ASN A 462 -2.82 -21.48 9.22
C ASN A 462 -4.27 -21.12 9.56
N TYR A 463 -4.44 -20.62 10.76
CA TYR A 463 -5.65 -19.99 11.25
C TYR A 463 -5.26 -18.71 11.98
N GLY A 464 -6.04 -17.66 11.83
CA GLY A 464 -5.80 -16.44 12.57
C GLY A 464 -7.00 -15.51 12.55
N GLN A 465 -6.97 -14.62 13.53
CA GLN A 465 -7.88 -13.48 13.61
C GLN A 465 -7.07 -12.19 13.48
N GLY A 466 -7.66 -11.22 12.80
CA GLY A 466 -7.16 -9.87 12.64
C GLY A 466 -8.30 -8.88 12.82
N PHE A 467 -8.09 -7.65 12.45
CA PHE A 467 -9.12 -6.63 12.50
C PHE A 467 -8.78 -5.45 11.58
N HIS A 468 -9.78 -4.63 11.30
CA HIS A 468 -9.57 -3.25 10.88
C HIS A 468 -10.25 -2.29 11.85
N SER A 469 -9.71 -1.06 11.94
CA SER A 469 -10.37 0.04 12.62
C SER A 469 -11.24 0.80 11.64
N ASN A 470 -12.46 1.15 12.06
CA ASN A 470 -13.33 2.07 11.34
C ASN A 470 -12.91 3.52 11.59
N ASP A 471 -13.33 4.41 10.69
CA ASP A 471 -13.24 5.85 10.90
C ASP A 471 -14.04 6.25 12.14
N VAL A 472 -13.38 6.86 13.12
CA VAL A 472 -14.02 7.16 14.41
C VAL A 472 -15.12 8.22 14.32
N ARG A 473 -15.21 8.97 13.21
CA ARG A 473 -16.34 9.85 12.94
C ARG A 473 -17.64 9.07 12.71
N GLY A 474 -17.51 7.83 12.17
CA GLY A 474 -18.60 6.87 12.06
C GLY A 474 -18.96 6.24 13.40
N ALA A 475 -17.98 6.03 14.30
CA ALA A 475 -18.23 5.49 15.64
C ALA A 475 -18.93 6.50 16.57
N SER A 476 -18.87 7.81 16.30
CA SER A 476 -19.54 8.87 17.06
C SER A 476 -20.80 9.42 16.38
N ILE A 477 -21.12 8.98 15.14
CA ILE A 477 -22.25 9.53 14.38
C ILE A 477 -23.59 9.23 15.05
N THR A 478 -24.49 10.20 15.04
CA THR A 478 -25.88 10.05 15.48
C THR A 478 -26.85 10.71 14.53
N LEU A 479 -26.35 11.56 13.67
CA LEU A 479 -27.12 12.32 12.67
C LEU A 479 -26.36 12.31 11.34
N ASP A 480 -27.00 11.85 10.28
CA ASP A 480 -26.46 11.96 8.93
C ASP A 480 -26.33 13.45 8.54
N PRO A 481 -25.15 13.91 8.07
CA PRO A 481 -24.88 15.33 7.84
C PRO A 481 -25.59 15.90 6.62
N ILE A 482 -26.02 15.06 5.65
CA ILE A 482 -26.69 15.48 4.42
C ILE A 482 -28.20 15.40 4.59
N SER A 483 -28.73 14.23 4.92
CA SER A 483 -30.17 14.00 5.04
C SER A 483 -30.75 14.53 6.34
N LEU A 484 -29.94 14.82 7.34
CA LEU A 484 -30.34 15.24 8.69
C LEU A 484 -31.28 14.22 9.36
N THR A 485 -31.16 12.95 9.01
CA THR A 485 -31.89 11.84 9.66
C THR A 485 -30.99 11.15 10.70
N PRO A 486 -31.57 10.46 11.70
CA PRO A 486 -30.77 9.65 12.61
C PRO A 486 -29.89 8.64 11.88
N ALA A 487 -28.63 8.54 12.27
CA ALA A 487 -27.68 7.57 11.79
C ALA A 487 -27.21 6.67 12.95
N ASP A 488 -27.00 5.41 12.68
CA ASP A 488 -26.49 4.47 13.68
C ASP A 488 -24.95 4.49 13.71
N PRO A 489 -24.33 4.57 14.90
CA PRO A 489 -22.89 4.48 15.03
C PRO A 489 -22.38 3.08 14.72
N VAL A 490 -21.12 2.99 14.34
CA VAL A 490 -20.45 1.74 14.00
C VAL A 490 -19.44 1.35 15.07
N ASP A 491 -19.10 0.06 15.12
CA ASP A 491 -18.02 -0.43 15.98
C ASP A 491 -16.67 0.20 15.56
N VAL A 492 -15.82 0.50 16.53
CA VAL A 492 -14.48 1.04 16.26
C VAL A 492 -13.56 0.00 15.64
N LEU A 493 -13.67 -1.25 16.11
CA LEU A 493 -12.83 -2.37 15.69
C LEU A 493 -13.70 -3.50 15.14
N VAL A 494 -13.47 -3.87 13.89
CA VAL A 494 -14.16 -4.95 13.20
C VAL A 494 -13.25 -6.16 13.08
N ARG A 495 -13.72 -7.31 13.56
CA ARG A 495 -12.96 -8.57 13.51
C ARG A 495 -12.94 -9.14 12.11
N ALA A 496 -11.76 -9.64 11.73
CA ALA A 496 -11.58 -10.54 10.61
C ALA A 496 -11.08 -11.90 11.11
N GLU A 497 -11.54 -12.97 10.49
CA GLU A 497 -11.13 -14.34 10.78
C GLU A 497 -10.74 -15.06 9.49
N GLY A 498 -9.70 -15.89 9.53
CA GLY A 498 -9.28 -16.60 8.33
C GLY A 498 -8.55 -17.91 8.61
N ALA A 499 -8.59 -18.78 7.60
CA ALA A 499 -7.80 -20.00 7.56
C ALA A 499 -7.23 -20.21 6.15
N GLU A 500 -6.09 -20.84 6.07
CA GLU A 500 -5.48 -21.23 4.80
C GLU A 500 -4.84 -22.61 4.87
N ILE A 501 -4.80 -23.26 3.72
CA ILE A 501 -3.93 -24.38 3.43
C ILE A 501 -3.09 -24.05 2.20
N GLY A 502 -1.78 -24.32 2.25
CA GLY A 502 -0.89 -23.96 1.16
C GLY A 502 0.19 -24.99 0.92
N ALA A 503 0.77 -24.92 -0.27
CA ALA A 503 1.94 -25.68 -0.64
C ALA A 503 2.94 -24.76 -1.35
N ARG A 504 4.19 -24.87 -0.98
CA ARG A 504 5.34 -24.20 -1.60
C ARG A 504 6.27 -25.24 -2.19
N PHE A 505 6.67 -25.03 -3.43
CA PHE A 505 7.65 -25.84 -4.14
C PHE A 505 8.79 -24.94 -4.60
N GLU A 506 10.03 -25.27 -4.26
CA GLU A 506 11.19 -24.45 -4.59
C GLU A 506 12.38 -25.32 -5.06
N THR A 507 13.02 -24.82 -6.10
CA THR A 507 14.29 -25.31 -6.63
C THR A 507 15.19 -24.13 -6.97
N ASP A 508 16.42 -24.37 -7.40
CA ASP A 508 17.36 -23.29 -7.80
C ASP A 508 16.84 -22.41 -8.96
N THR A 509 15.89 -22.91 -9.75
CA THR A 509 15.40 -22.22 -10.97
C THR A 509 13.90 -22.02 -11.01
N PHE A 510 13.12 -22.65 -10.13
CA PHE A 510 11.66 -22.60 -10.16
C PHE A 510 11.08 -22.58 -8.76
N ASN A 511 10.28 -21.58 -8.47
CA ASN A 511 9.54 -21.42 -7.23
C ASN A 511 8.05 -21.28 -7.56
N ALA A 512 7.20 -21.99 -6.82
CA ALA A 512 5.75 -21.88 -6.97
C ALA A 512 5.04 -22.05 -5.63
N THR A 513 3.93 -21.34 -5.46
CA THR A 513 3.01 -21.51 -4.33
C THR A 513 1.60 -21.70 -4.84
N ILE A 514 0.84 -22.53 -4.15
CA ILE A 514 -0.61 -22.64 -4.29
C ILE A 514 -1.24 -22.58 -2.89
N VAL A 515 -2.27 -21.76 -2.74
CA VAL A 515 -2.95 -21.52 -1.46
C VAL A 515 -4.45 -21.54 -1.69
N GLY A 516 -5.17 -22.33 -0.88
CA GLY A 516 -6.61 -22.20 -0.69
C GLY A 516 -6.86 -21.46 0.62
N PHE A 517 -7.75 -20.48 0.61
CA PHE A 517 -8.07 -19.66 1.78
C PHE A 517 -9.57 -19.51 2.02
N TRP A 518 -9.92 -19.24 3.26
CA TRP A 518 -11.22 -18.77 3.72
C TRP A 518 -11.00 -17.54 4.60
N LEU A 519 -11.83 -16.51 4.41
CA LEU A 519 -11.85 -15.29 5.20
C LEU A 519 -13.30 -14.92 5.53
N GLU A 520 -13.52 -14.38 6.73
CA GLU A 520 -14.78 -13.83 7.19
C GLU A 520 -14.55 -12.52 7.92
N LEU A 521 -15.37 -11.51 7.64
CA LEU A 521 -15.39 -10.24 8.33
C LEU A 521 -16.73 -10.07 9.03
N ASP A 522 -16.70 -9.48 10.23
CA ASP A 522 -17.93 -9.20 10.97
C ASP A 522 -18.75 -8.07 10.30
N SER A 523 -18.09 -7.17 9.56
CA SER A 523 -18.71 -6.09 8.78
C SER A 523 -17.80 -5.66 7.64
N GLU A 524 -18.39 -5.33 6.47
CA GLU A 524 -17.72 -4.62 5.35
C GLU A 524 -17.87 -3.10 5.47
N LEU A 525 -18.38 -2.62 6.58
CA LEU A 525 -18.74 -1.25 6.76
C LEU A 525 -17.57 -0.32 6.45
N VAL A 526 -17.85 0.69 5.67
CA VAL A 526 -16.92 1.75 5.31
C VAL A 526 -17.52 3.11 5.70
N PHE A 527 -16.69 4.01 6.17
CA PHE A 527 -17.06 5.41 6.24
C PHE A 527 -16.98 6.00 4.82
N VAL A 528 -18.12 6.48 4.34
CA VAL A 528 -18.22 7.09 3.02
C VAL A 528 -17.77 8.55 3.12
N GLY A 529 -16.52 8.81 2.74
CA GLY A 529 -15.92 10.13 2.82
C GLY A 529 -16.66 11.19 2.02
N ASP A 530 -17.25 10.81 0.90
CA ASP A 530 -18.01 11.68 -0.01
C ASP A 530 -19.37 12.12 0.57
N ALA A 531 -19.90 11.37 1.52
CA ALA A 531 -21.15 11.68 2.22
C ALA A 531 -20.92 12.15 3.67
N GLY A 532 -19.73 11.93 4.23
CA GLY A 532 -19.41 12.24 5.62
C GLY A 532 -20.16 11.37 6.63
N THR A 533 -20.68 10.22 6.21
CA THR A 533 -21.52 9.28 6.95
C THR A 533 -21.04 7.84 6.80
N THR A 534 -21.76 6.90 7.40
CA THR A 534 -21.49 5.47 7.32
C THR A 534 -22.55 4.75 6.53
N GLU A 535 -22.15 3.76 5.76
CA GLU A 535 -23.06 2.77 5.17
C GLU A 535 -22.93 1.47 5.95
N PRO A 536 -23.94 1.09 6.76
CA PRO A 536 -23.93 -0.17 7.47
C PRO A 536 -24.08 -1.33 6.48
N ASN A 537 -23.09 -2.20 6.43
CA ASN A 537 -23.10 -3.41 5.63
C ASN A 537 -23.07 -4.65 6.53
N ASP A 538 -23.61 -5.76 6.04
CA ASP A 538 -23.51 -7.05 6.70
C ASP A 538 -22.06 -7.57 6.71
N GLY A 539 -21.77 -8.53 7.60
CA GLY A 539 -20.54 -9.30 7.55
C GLY A 539 -20.38 -10.02 6.21
N SER A 540 -19.18 -10.38 5.88
CA SER A 540 -18.86 -10.99 4.60
C SER A 540 -18.05 -12.29 4.74
N ARG A 541 -18.08 -13.10 3.69
CA ARG A 541 -17.33 -14.36 3.60
C ARG A 541 -16.70 -14.51 2.23
N ARG A 542 -15.45 -14.98 2.22
CA ARG A 542 -14.65 -15.21 1.01
C ARG A 542 -14.02 -16.59 1.02
N PHE A 543 -14.07 -17.26 -0.13
CA PHE A 543 -13.30 -18.47 -0.42
C PHE A 543 -12.50 -18.26 -1.70
N GLY A 544 -11.25 -18.71 -1.71
CA GLY A 544 -10.46 -18.54 -2.91
C GLY A 544 -9.28 -19.49 -3.01
N VAL A 545 -8.70 -19.48 -4.20
CA VAL A 545 -7.45 -20.18 -4.52
C VAL A 545 -6.51 -19.22 -5.24
N GLU A 546 -5.28 -19.20 -4.80
CA GLU A 546 -4.21 -18.39 -5.37
C GLU A 546 -3.07 -19.27 -5.82
N PHE A 547 -2.50 -18.94 -6.97
CA PHE A 547 -1.30 -19.55 -7.53
C PHE A 547 -0.29 -18.46 -7.87
N ASN A 548 0.97 -18.71 -7.56
CA ASN A 548 2.10 -17.86 -7.96
C ASN A 548 3.26 -18.74 -8.37
N ALA A 549 3.96 -18.36 -9.46
CA ALA A 549 5.14 -19.04 -9.93
C ALA A 549 6.19 -18.05 -10.43
N PHE A 550 7.45 -18.39 -10.20
CA PHE A 550 8.63 -17.73 -10.74
C PHE A 550 9.56 -18.79 -11.31
N TRP A 551 9.98 -18.65 -12.58
CA TRP A 551 10.80 -19.63 -13.27
C TRP A 551 11.93 -18.96 -14.06
N ARG A 552 13.16 -19.28 -13.71
CA ARG A 552 14.37 -18.82 -14.37
C ARG A 552 15.16 -20.03 -14.95
N PRO A 553 14.70 -20.58 -16.09
CA PRO A 553 15.34 -21.79 -16.68
C PRO A 553 16.77 -21.54 -17.13
N THR A 554 17.11 -20.30 -17.48
CA THR A 554 18.43 -19.85 -17.89
C THR A 554 18.68 -18.43 -17.37
N ASP A 555 19.92 -17.96 -17.43
CA ASP A 555 20.28 -16.59 -16.97
C ASP A 555 19.66 -15.49 -17.82
N TRP A 556 19.25 -15.78 -19.07
CA TRP A 556 18.71 -14.83 -20.02
C TRP A 556 17.17 -14.89 -20.17
N LEU A 557 16.47 -15.76 -19.42
CA LEU A 557 15.04 -15.99 -19.56
C LEU A 557 14.36 -16.16 -18.21
N ILE A 558 13.38 -15.32 -17.93
CA ILE A 558 12.58 -15.34 -16.70
C ILE A 558 11.10 -15.35 -17.09
N PHE A 559 10.32 -16.17 -16.41
CA PHE A 559 8.87 -16.19 -16.42
C PHE A 559 8.34 -15.98 -15.02
N ASP A 560 7.28 -15.23 -14.90
CA ASP A 560 6.47 -15.19 -13.68
C ASP A 560 4.98 -15.19 -14.02
N ALA A 561 4.17 -15.78 -13.15
CA ALA A 561 2.72 -15.82 -13.32
C ALA A 561 2.03 -15.83 -11.96
N THR A 562 0.91 -15.14 -11.88
CA THR A 562 -0.01 -15.16 -10.75
C THR A 562 -1.42 -15.43 -11.27
N ALA A 563 -2.20 -16.20 -10.52
CA ALA A 563 -3.62 -16.40 -10.79
C ALA A 563 -4.36 -16.47 -9.45
N ALA A 564 -5.46 -15.78 -9.34
CA ALA A 564 -6.32 -15.81 -8.18
C ALA A 564 -7.79 -15.96 -8.60
N TYR A 565 -8.52 -16.76 -7.87
CA TYR A 565 -9.99 -16.87 -7.95
C TYR A 565 -10.56 -16.70 -6.55
N THR A 566 -11.58 -15.86 -6.40
CA THR A 566 -12.25 -15.61 -5.13
C THR A 566 -13.75 -15.51 -5.33
N ASP A 567 -14.54 -16.26 -4.56
CA ASP A 567 -15.98 -16.06 -4.38
C ASP A 567 -16.18 -15.27 -3.08
N ALA A 568 -16.71 -14.06 -3.19
CA ALA A 568 -16.95 -13.13 -2.07
C ALA A 568 -18.45 -12.80 -1.98
N ARG A 569 -19.02 -12.92 -0.78
CA ARG A 569 -20.44 -12.71 -0.53
C ARG A 569 -20.71 -12.04 0.81
N PHE A 570 -21.76 -11.25 0.90
CA PHE A 570 -22.34 -10.88 2.17
C PHE A 570 -22.89 -12.11 2.90
N ALA A 571 -22.63 -12.23 4.21
CA ALA A 571 -22.87 -13.45 4.96
C ALA A 571 -24.34 -13.66 5.32
N ASN A 572 -25.11 -12.60 5.54
CA ASN A 572 -26.47 -12.62 6.05
C ASN A 572 -27.51 -12.02 5.08
N ALA A 573 -27.08 -11.61 3.90
CA ALA A 573 -27.96 -11.07 2.87
C ALA A 573 -28.84 -12.17 2.22
N ASP A 574 -29.95 -11.77 1.61
CA ASP A 574 -30.76 -12.66 0.79
C ASP A 574 -29.91 -13.16 -0.40
N ALA A 575 -30.04 -14.44 -0.77
CA ALA A 575 -29.23 -15.07 -1.84
C ALA A 575 -29.34 -14.40 -3.22
N ASN A 576 -30.28 -13.46 -3.40
CA ASN A 576 -30.43 -12.65 -4.62
C ASN A 576 -29.83 -11.23 -4.48
N ALA A 577 -29.22 -10.90 -3.33
CA ALA A 577 -28.61 -9.61 -3.03
C ALA A 577 -27.37 -9.80 -2.13
N ASP A 578 -26.60 -10.87 -2.37
CA ASP A 578 -25.45 -11.25 -1.56
C ASP A 578 -24.10 -10.89 -2.21
N ARG A 579 -24.11 -10.27 -3.39
CA ARG A 579 -22.89 -9.85 -4.07
C ARG A 579 -22.28 -8.64 -3.39
N ILE A 580 -20.96 -8.64 -3.26
CA ILE A 580 -20.22 -7.49 -2.78
C ILE A 580 -19.83 -6.64 -3.99
N PRO A 581 -20.29 -5.37 -4.09
CA PRO A 581 -19.93 -4.53 -5.21
C PRO A 581 -18.43 -4.40 -5.40
N GLN A 582 -17.98 -4.48 -6.66
CA GLN A 582 -16.58 -4.44 -7.07
C GLN A 582 -15.68 -5.60 -6.54
N ALA A 583 -16.24 -6.65 -5.98
CA ALA A 583 -15.49 -7.85 -5.61
C ALA A 583 -15.03 -8.59 -6.87
N VAL A 584 -13.79 -8.37 -7.30
CA VAL A 584 -13.20 -9.01 -8.48
C VAL A 584 -12.98 -10.49 -8.22
N GLU A 585 -13.62 -11.35 -9.02
CA GLU A 585 -13.54 -12.81 -8.83
C GLU A 585 -12.22 -13.40 -9.38
N ASN A 586 -11.73 -12.90 -10.50
CA ASN A 586 -10.58 -13.47 -11.20
C ASN A 586 -9.49 -12.42 -11.45
N VAL A 587 -8.27 -12.72 -10.99
CA VAL A 587 -7.09 -11.91 -11.28
C VAL A 587 -6.02 -12.80 -11.90
N PHE A 588 -5.43 -12.33 -13.00
CA PHE A 588 -4.35 -13.00 -13.69
C PHE A 588 -3.25 -12.02 -14.07
N GLY A 589 -2.02 -12.35 -13.69
CA GLY A 589 -0.81 -11.62 -14.08
C GLY A 589 0.23 -12.55 -14.66
N ALA A 590 0.93 -12.12 -15.70
CA ALA A 590 2.04 -12.89 -16.27
C ALA A 590 3.15 -11.98 -16.78
N GLY A 591 4.38 -12.43 -16.67
CA GLY A 591 5.54 -11.73 -17.16
C GLY A 591 6.54 -12.65 -17.84
N VAL A 592 7.17 -12.11 -18.89
CA VAL A 592 8.31 -12.73 -19.54
C VAL A 592 9.38 -11.68 -19.71
N SER A 593 10.58 -11.96 -19.18
CA SER A 593 11.77 -11.14 -19.41
C SER A 593 12.82 -11.97 -20.14
N VAL A 594 13.37 -11.43 -21.21
CA VAL A 594 14.34 -12.11 -22.06
C VAL A 594 15.50 -11.19 -22.38
N GLU A 595 16.72 -11.72 -22.34
CA GLU A 595 17.93 -11.04 -22.83
C GLU A 595 18.35 -11.67 -24.17
N PRO A 596 17.74 -11.23 -25.32
CA PRO A 596 17.95 -11.85 -26.61
C PRO A 596 19.38 -11.65 -27.16
N VAL A 597 20.01 -10.59 -26.75
CA VAL A 597 21.44 -10.29 -26.96
C VAL A 597 21.99 -9.64 -25.71
N ARG A 598 23.29 -9.82 -25.50
CA ARG A 598 23.97 -9.29 -24.32
C ARG A 598 23.62 -7.83 -24.01
N ASP A 599 23.33 -7.54 -22.76
CA ASP A 599 23.00 -6.21 -22.23
C ASP A 599 21.72 -5.57 -22.86
N LEU A 600 20.86 -6.36 -23.51
CA LEU A 600 19.54 -5.91 -23.98
C LEU A 600 18.46 -6.80 -23.37
N THR A 601 17.65 -6.27 -22.47
CA THR A 601 16.51 -6.97 -21.90
C THR A 601 15.22 -6.47 -22.52
N ALA A 602 14.32 -7.40 -22.83
CA ALA A 602 12.93 -7.11 -23.20
C ALA A 602 11.99 -7.79 -22.21
N THR A 603 11.04 -7.04 -21.68
CA THR A 603 10.07 -7.53 -20.69
C THR A 603 8.66 -7.26 -21.19
N VAL A 604 7.83 -8.30 -21.26
CA VAL A 604 6.39 -8.17 -21.53
C VAL A 604 5.63 -8.51 -20.27
N ARG A 605 4.68 -7.67 -19.89
CA ARG A 605 3.82 -7.84 -18.71
C ARG A 605 2.36 -7.81 -19.13
N LEU A 606 1.61 -8.81 -18.69
CA LEU A 606 0.16 -8.91 -18.83
C LEU A 606 -0.47 -8.73 -17.44
N ARG A 607 -1.46 -7.85 -17.33
CA ARG A 607 -2.38 -7.68 -16.22
C ARG A 607 -3.81 -7.88 -16.72
N ARG A 608 -4.56 -8.78 -16.07
CA ARG A 608 -5.98 -8.97 -16.34
C ARG A 608 -6.73 -9.18 -15.03
N PHE A 609 -7.80 -8.44 -14.84
CA PHE A 609 -8.82 -8.72 -13.83
C PHE A 609 -10.18 -8.87 -14.50
N GLY A 610 -10.99 -9.79 -13.93
CA GLY A 610 -12.27 -10.20 -14.48
C GLY A 610 -13.36 -9.17 -14.25
N GLU A 611 -14.55 -9.52 -14.70
CA GLU A 611 -15.76 -8.78 -14.35
C GLU A 611 -16.00 -8.79 -12.84
N ALA A 612 -16.65 -7.76 -12.34
CA ALA A 612 -17.09 -7.65 -10.96
C ALA A 612 -18.54 -7.19 -10.90
N PRO A 613 -19.35 -7.65 -9.94
CA PRO A 613 -20.70 -7.09 -9.71
C PRO A 613 -20.55 -5.62 -9.31
N LEU A 614 -21.43 -4.76 -9.81
CA LEU A 614 -21.45 -3.34 -9.45
C LEU A 614 -22.55 -3.01 -8.45
N ILE A 615 -23.51 -3.90 -8.28
CA ILE A 615 -24.59 -3.83 -7.30
C ILE A 615 -24.85 -5.20 -6.67
N GLU A 616 -25.47 -5.22 -5.50
CA GLU A 616 -25.61 -6.39 -4.64
C GLU A 616 -26.45 -7.51 -5.25
N ASP A 617 -27.44 -7.19 -6.09
CA ASP A 617 -28.30 -8.20 -6.75
C ASP A 617 -27.60 -8.88 -7.95
N GLY A 618 -26.43 -8.37 -8.36
CA GLY A 618 -25.65 -8.90 -9.47
C GLY A 618 -26.32 -8.74 -10.82
N SER A 619 -27.21 -7.77 -11.00
CA SER A 619 -27.83 -7.49 -12.32
C SER A 619 -26.96 -6.62 -13.22
N VAL A 620 -25.97 -5.90 -12.65
CA VAL A 620 -25.01 -5.07 -13.37
C VAL A 620 -23.58 -5.50 -13.04
N PHE A 621 -22.75 -5.68 -14.07
CA PHE A 621 -21.34 -6.06 -13.95
C PHE A 621 -20.45 -5.08 -14.69
N SER A 622 -19.19 -4.96 -14.24
CA SER A 622 -18.12 -4.33 -15.02
C SER A 622 -17.66 -5.24 -16.15
N GLU A 623 -17.12 -4.65 -17.21
CA GLU A 623 -16.36 -5.41 -18.19
C GLU A 623 -14.96 -5.76 -17.64
N PRO A 624 -14.35 -6.88 -18.09
CA PRO A 624 -13.00 -7.23 -17.66
C PRO A 624 -11.95 -6.31 -18.27
N THR A 625 -10.88 -6.03 -17.53
CA THR A 625 -9.76 -5.19 -17.98
C THR A 625 -8.53 -6.03 -18.30
N THR A 626 -7.88 -5.75 -19.45
CA THR A 626 -6.66 -6.43 -19.88
C THR A 626 -5.64 -5.43 -20.42
N ILE A 627 -4.50 -5.33 -19.73
CA ILE A 627 -3.41 -4.41 -20.10
C ILE A 627 -2.14 -5.21 -20.36
N VAL A 628 -1.45 -4.87 -21.43
CA VAL A 628 -0.13 -5.43 -21.76
C VAL A 628 0.86 -4.28 -21.84
N ASN A 629 1.96 -4.39 -21.12
CA ASN A 629 3.08 -3.45 -21.16
C ASN A 629 4.34 -4.13 -21.72
N LEU A 630 5.18 -3.35 -22.42
CA LEU A 630 6.48 -3.79 -22.94
C LEU A 630 7.57 -2.84 -22.47
N GLY A 631 8.61 -3.38 -21.86
CA GLY A 631 9.84 -2.66 -21.53
C GLY A 631 11.02 -3.16 -22.35
N LEU A 632 11.85 -2.25 -22.81
CA LEU A 632 13.13 -2.53 -23.48
C LEU A 632 14.25 -1.76 -22.76
N TYR A 633 15.29 -2.48 -22.33
CA TYR A 633 16.37 -1.94 -21.50
C TYR A 633 17.71 -2.31 -22.11
N LYS A 634 18.54 -1.31 -22.45
CA LYS A 634 19.87 -1.51 -23.02
C LYS A 634 20.94 -0.91 -22.11
N ASP A 635 21.80 -1.77 -21.58
CA ASP A 635 22.97 -1.36 -20.78
C ASP A 635 24.15 -1.05 -21.71
N LEU A 636 24.77 0.10 -21.50
CA LEU A 636 25.90 0.64 -22.26
C LEU A 636 27.02 1.06 -21.27
N GLY A 637 27.46 0.14 -20.41
CA GLY A 637 28.40 0.42 -19.33
C GLY A 637 27.74 1.23 -18.23
N PRO A 638 28.16 2.48 -17.96
CA PRO A 638 27.55 3.30 -16.91
C PRO A 638 26.20 3.92 -17.31
N VAL A 639 25.75 3.69 -18.54
CA VAL A 639 24.51 4.27 -19.08
C VAL A 639 23.52 3.15 -19.40
N ARG A 640 22.27 3.30 -18.93
CA ARG A 640 21.12 2.48 -19.37
C ARG A 640 20.16 3.35 -20.16
N LEU A 641 19.73 2.84 -21.30
CA LEU A 641 18.62 3.38 -22.08
C LEU A 641 17.41 2.47 -21.91
N SER A 642 16.28 3.04 -21.56
CA SER A 642 15.02 2.30 -21.41
C SER A 642 13.94 2.89 -22.32
N LEU A 643 13.07 2.02 -22.82
CA LEU A 643 11.85 2.38 -23.54
C LEU A 643 10.71 1.56 -22.96
N ASP A 644 9.74 2.21 -22.34
CA ASP A 644 8.52 1.60 -21.87
C ASP A 644 7.37 1.94 -22.81
N ILE A 645 6.61 0.92 -23.21
CA ILE A 645 5.37 1.02 -23.97
C ILE A 645 4.26 0.54 -23.05
N LEU A 646 3.56 1.48 -22.48
CA LEU A 646 2.40 1.23 -21.62
C LEU A 646 1.18 0.99 -22.49
N ASN A 647 0.27 0.10 -22.05
CA ASN A 647 -0.90 -0.33 -22.82
C ASN A 647 -0.55 -0.63 -24.28
N LEU A 648 0.38 -1.56 -24.51
CA LEU A 648 0.91 -1.93 -25.84
C LEU A 648 -0.19 -2.23 -26.88
N LEU A 649 -1.29 -2.87 -26.43
CA LEU A 649 -2.40 -3.27 -27.28
C LEU A 649 -3.41 -2.14 -27.53
N ASP A 650 -3.21 -0.98 -26.90
CA ASP A 650 -4.12 0.17 -26.98
C ASP A 650 -5.55 -0.20 -26.57
N SER A 651 -5.65 -0.97 -25.46
CA SER A 651 -6.94 -1.38 -24.93
C SER A 651 -7.77 -0.17 -24.50
N GLU A 652 -9.05 -0.17 -24.85
CA GLU A 652 -10.03 0.83 -24.46
C GLU A 652 -10.87 0.38 -23.25
N ASP A 653 -10.37 -0.55 -22.44
CA ASP A 653 -11.04 -1.04 -21.24
C ASP A 653 -11.18 0.08 -20.17
N ALA A 654 -12.03 -0.12 -19.18
CA ALA A 654 -12.08 0.73 -18.01
C ALA A 654 -11.01 0.32 -16.99
N ASP A 655 -10.33 1.28 -16.36
CA ASP A 655 -9.44 0.99 -15.23
C ASP A 655 -10.27 0.64 -13.97
N ILE A 656 -11.44 1.29 -13.82
CA ILE A 656 -12.44 0.96 -12.80
C ILE A 656 -13.83 1.38 -13.28
N THR A 657 -14.86 0.73 -12.73
CA THR A 657 -16.27 0.94 -13.08
C THR A 657 -17.13 0.97 -11.83
N TYR A 658 -18.13 1.85 -11.80
CA TYR A 658 -19.13 2.00 -10.76
C TYR A 658 -20.54 2.03 -11.36
N PHE A 659 -21.57 1.88 -10.51
CA PHE A 659 -22.97 2.07 -10.91
C PHE A 659 -23.70 2.89 -9.86
N PHE A 660 -24.11 4.09 -10.24
CA PHE A 660 -24.85 5.02 -9.38
C PHE A 660 -25.63 6.05 -10.20
N GLU A 661 -26.47 6.83 -9.52
CA GLU A 661 -27.22 7.94 -10.13
C GLU A 661 -26.35 9.18 -10.33
N SER A 662 -26.45 9.80 -11.50
CA SER A 662 -25.89 11.12 -11.78
C SER A 662 -26.79 11.93 -12.70
N GLN A 663 -26.64 13.24 -12.72
CA GLN A 663 -27.40 14.13 -13.60
C GLN A 663 -26.49 15.05 -14.39
N LEU A 664 -26.53 14.94 -15.71
CA LEU A 664 -25.75 15.79 -16.60
C LEU A 664 -26.47 17.15 -16.83
N PRO A 665 -25.74 18.19 -17.26
CA PRO A 665 -26.35 19.48 -17.61
C PRO A 665 -27.43 19.29 -18.65
N GLY A 666 -28.68 19.76 -18.31
CA GLY A 666 -29.82 19.69 -19.20
C GLY A 666 -30.67 18.42 -19.11
N GLU A 667 -30.27 17.42 -18.36
CA GLU A 667 -31.11 16.26 -18.03
C GLU A 667 -32.23 16.67 -17.05
N PRO A 668 -33.48 16.15 -17.22
CA PRO A 668 -34.62 16.53 -16.40
C PRO A 668 -34.61 15.92 -14.98
N SER A 669 -33.85 14.87 -14.75
CA SER A 669 -33.71 14.17 -13.47
C SER A 669 -32.46 13.32 -13.47
N PRO A 670 -31.96 12.89 -12.29
CA PRO A 670 -30.88 11.90 -12.18
C PRO A 670 -31.19 10.60 -12.94
N VAL A 671 -30.14 9.94 -13.43
CA VAL A 671 -30.21 8.69 -14.20
C VAL A 671 -29.19 7.71 -13.59
N GLU A 672 -29.66 6.50 -13.23
CA GLU A 672 -28.77 5.38 -12.88
C GLU A 672 -27.98 4.95 -14.11
N ASP A 673 -26.67 4.88 -14.00
CA ASP A 673 -25.79 4.52 -15.11
C ASP A 673 -24.47 3.91 -14.63
N ILE A 674 -23.79 3.23 -15.54
CA ILE A 674 -22.39 2.85 -15.38
C ILE A 674 -21.54 4.12 -15.49
N HIS A 675 -20.64 4.31 -14.51
CA HIS A 675 -19.62 5.34 -14.53
C HIS A 675 -18.25 4.66 -14.58
N LEU A 676 -17.37 5.12 -15.44
CA LEU A 676 -16.07 4.50 -15.65
C LEU A 676 -14.94 5.54 -15.68
N HIS A 677 -13.79 5.15 -15.16
CA HIS A 677 -12.51 5.81 -15.44
C HIS A 677 -11.77 4.99 -16.49
N PRO A 678 -11.49 5.55 -17.69
CA PRO A 678 -10.89 4.77 -18.78
C PRO A 678 -9.42 4.44 -18.49
N VAL A 679 -8.97 3.27 -18.96
CA VAL A 679 -7.54 2.99 -19.08
C VAL A 679 -6.92 4.04 -20.00
N GLU A 680 -5.74 4.53 -19.64
CA GLU A 680 -4.96 5.44 -20.47
C GLU A 680 -4.57 4.74 -21.78
N PRO A 681 -4.68 5.41 -22.95
CA PRO A 681 -4.28 4.85 -24.24
C PRO A 681 -2.79 4.49 -24.23
N ARG A 682 -2.34 3.79 -25.27
CA ARG A 682 -0.92 3.44 -25.42
C ARG A 682 -0.04 4.67 -25.29
N GLN A 683 1.02 4.56 -24.45
CA GLN A 683 2.00 5.62 -24.21
C GLN A 683 3.42 5.10 -24.33
N LEU A 684 4.30 5.97 -24.82
CA LEU A 684 5.73 5.75 -24.93
C LEU A 684 6.47 6.61 -23.90
N ARG A 685 7.37 5.97 -23.13
CA ARG A 685 8.27 6.66 -22.19
C ARG A 685 9.71 6.21 -22.41
N GLY A 686 10.60 7.15 -22.68
CA GLY A 686 12.04 6.91 -22.80
C GLY A 686 12.79 7.38 -21.56
N THR A 687 13.71 6.57 -21.05
CA THR A 687 14.50 6.88 -19.85
C THR A 687 15.99 6.72 -20.14
N LEU A 688 16.77 7.73 -19.72
CA LEU A 688 18.22 7.69 -19.65
C LEU A 688 18.61 7.61 -18.17
N THR A 689 19.30 6.53 -17.77
CA THR A 689 19.89 6.38 -16.44
C THR A 689 21.41 6.37 -16.54
N ILE A 690 22.08 7.13 -15.70
CA ILE A 690 23.54 7.22 -15.61
C ILE A 690 23.95 6.76 -14.21
N ALA A 691 24.81 5.74 -14.16
CA ALA A 691 25.53 5.35 -12.96
C ALA A 691 26.63 6.38 -12.67
N LEU A 692 26.65 6.95 -11.45
CA LEU A 692 27.54 8.04 -11.03
C LEU A 692 28.75 7.52 -10.26
#